data_debc785c3bfbdb56dfd4dbf7bef53f3b
#
_entry.id   debc785c3bfbdb56dfd4dbf7bef53f3b
#
_cell.length_a   1.000
_cell.length_b   1.000
_cell.length_c   1.000
_cell.angle_alpha   90.00
_cell.angle_beta   90.00
_cell.angle_gamma   90.00
#
_symmetry.space_group_name_H-M   'P 1'
#
loop_
_entity.id
_entity.type
_entity.pdbx_description
1 polymer ?
#
loop_
_entity_poly.entity_id
_entity_poly.type
_entity_poly.pdbx_seq_one_letter_code
_entity_poly.pdbx_strand_id
1 'polypeptide(L)'
;QYSVQGERLRIPDFLVFINGIPVAIFEFKSAINEDANAHDAWEQITIRYTRDIPKLMKYCFLSVISDGANTKMGSIFTPYPYYYAWNKANEQDKVSNGVSSLFTMIEGAFAKERLLRVLCDFVFYPDDSKKSEAIVCRYPQFFGANKMLENIKRHLRPEGDGKGGTYFGATGCGKTYTMLFLSRMIALRDPDAFNNPTIVIIVDREDLDTQTAELFATAKKYLHEDDVRSIESRADLAETLKDRPSGGVYITSIQKFCEKIGLLSARSNIICISDEAHRTQTGVGSKLKKTEKGVFTTYGFAKYLRDSFPNATYCGFTGTPIDETIAVFGDVVDSYTMKESSDDGITVRIAYEPRLARVILSDEQAKEIQKYYESCAEQGSTTEQIEASQKAMARMRAILGHPDRLKKLAEDIVLHYEALCAEKPHVVQKAMIVCADRGVAFRLLKDILAIRPAWGEKRRAENENDLTKEQLDKLSPLPKINLVATQGANDEKELYEACGTKEYRKMLDKQFKNDNSNFKIAVVVDMWITGFDVPSLAVMYIDKPLQKHTLIQTISRVNRVFDGKDKGLVVDYIGIKNDMMEAIKKYGGPQESPVDELDITIGIFRNHLKMIDDLLLGFNASKFFTGEPLERLNCLNSAAEYVQSRKDTETRFMGLSRRLKSAYNICFPSGELTDEETAKAQFYLAIRSIIYKQTKGNAPDAEAMNQVVENMVREAIACTGIENVVDEHKSVDLFSDEFIEQLNTVKLPITKFNALLKLLRKAISAYGRTNKVKAMEFDERLRKVVDDYNSRDKLVFTNEVVSDFVNDLSDQLLQILRDLQEDQSSFQKMGISFEEKAFYDILVKVRDDHGFPYADEKCVVLAKKIKELVDDKAQFADWSTRDDIKNQLNMELTVLLYQNGYPPEWDEEVFEKVMEQAENFKKYAD
;
A
#
# COMPACT_ATOMS: atom_id res chain seq x y z
N GLN A 1 -49.79 -11.62 -7.91
CA GLN A 1 -49.01 -12.67 -7.19
C GLN A 1 -48.83 -13.83 -8.12
N TYR A 2 -47.62 -14.33 -8.24
CA TYR A 2 -47.25 -15.48 -9.06
C TYR A 2 -47.11 -16.71 -8.16
N SER A 3 -48.10 -17.59 -8.21
CA SER A 3 -48.11 -18.84 -7.41
C SER A 3 -47.49 -20.01 -8.19
N VAL A 4 -46.63 -20.75 -7.56
CA VAL A 4 -45.94 -21.90 -8.16
C VAL A 4 -46.28 -23.16 -7.36
N GLN A 5 -46.88 -24.11 -8.02
CA GLN A 5 -47.17 -25.43 -7.44
C GLN A 5 -46.00 -26.37 -7.74
N GLY A 6 -45.29 -26.76 -6.72
CA GLY A 6 -44.29 -27.80 -6.74
C GLY A 6 -44.63 -28.89 -5.71
N GLU A 7 -43.68 -29.31 -4.88
CA GLU A 7 -43.95 -30.19 -3.73
C GLU A 7 -44.87 -29.47 -2.72
N ARG A 8 -44.72 -28.15 -2.61
CA ARG A 8 -45.63 -27.25 -1.89
C ARG A 8 -45.94 -26.03 -2.74
N LEU A 9 -47.12 -25.44 -2.54
CA LEU A 9 -47.43 -24.14 -3.15
C LEU A 9 -46.58 -23.05 -2.56
N ARG A 10 -45.87 -22.29 -3.42
CA ARG A 10 -45.03 -21.13 -3.02
C ARG A 10 -45.43 -19.93 -3.83
N ILE A 11 -45.28 -18.77 -3.21
CA ILE A 11 -45.57 -17.46 -3.83
C ILE A 11 -44.35 -16.60 -3.59
N PRO A 12 -43.37 -16.58 -4.51
CA PRO A 12 -42.23 -15.63 -4.46
C PRO A 12 -42.73 -14.18 -4.49
N ASP A 13 -42.06 -13.30 -3.77
CA ASP A 13 -42.49 -11.90 -3.72
C ASP A 13 -42.35 -11.20 -5.07
N PHE A 14 -41.22 -11.42 -5.77
CA PHE A 14 -41.00 -10.86 -7.09
C PHE A 14 -40.10 -11.74 -7.95
N LEU A 15 -40.44 -11.82 -9.25
CA LEU A 15 -39.68 -12.58 -10.25
C LEU A 15 -39.39 -11.70 -11.48
N VAL A 16 -38.16 -11.77 -11.98
CA VAL A 16 -37.77 -11.09 -13.23
C VAL A 16 -37.73 -12.10 -14.36
N PHE A 17 -38.47 -11.82 -15.44
CA PHE A 17 -38.54 -12.66 -16.63
C PHE A 17 -37.86 -11.99 -17.82
N ILE A 18 -37.09 -12.77 -18.57
CA ILE A 18 -36.57 -12.38 -19.89
C ILE A 18 -37.10 -13.39 -20.90
N ASN A 19 -37.90 -12.92 -21.85
CA ASN A 19 -38.54 -13.77 -22.87
C ASN A 19 -39.26 -15.00 -22.28
N GLY A 20 -39.95 -14.81 -21.15
CA GLY A 20 -40.69 -15.88 -20.48
C GLY A 20 -39.83 -16.79 -19.56
N ILE A 21 -38.51 -16.60 -19.49
CA ILE A 21 -37.61 -17.34 -18.61
C ILE A 21 -37.40 -16.52 -17.32
N PRO A 22 -37.70 -17.11 -16.13
CA PRO A 22 -37.48 -16.42 -14.85
C PRO A 22 -35.96 -16.42 -14.53
N VAL A 23 -35.32 -15.28 -14.65
CA VAL A 23 -33.84 -15.16 -14.47
C VAL A 23 -33.44 -14.70 -13.10
N ALA A 24 -34.33 -14.06 -12.35
CA ALA A 24 -34.03 -13.61 -10.99
C ALA A 24 -35.26 -13.74 -10.08
N ILE A 25 -34.98 -14.00 -8.80
CA ILE A 25 -35.97 -14.08 -7.71
C ILE A 25 -35.63 -13.10 -6.62
N PHE A 26 -36.64 -12.41 -6.11
CA PHE A 26 -36.53 -11.50 -4.99
C PHE A 26 -37.39 -12.02 -3.84
N GLU A 27 -36.87 -11.88 -2.66
CA GLU A 27 -37.56 -12.14 -1.41
C GLU A 27 -37.37 -10.98 -0.46
N PHE A 28 -38.50 -10.46 0.03
CA PHE A 28 -38.56 -9.29 0.89
C PHE A 28 -38.96 -9.67 2.31
N LYS A 29 -38.39 -8.99 3.28
CA LYS A 29 -38.82 -9.03 4.67
C LYS A 29 -39.27 -7.65 5.13
N SER A 30 -40.15 -7.63 6.11
CA SER A 30 -40.73 -6.38 6.61
C SER A 30 -39.68 -5.53 7.30
N ALA A 31 -39.50 -4.28 6.84
CA ALA A 31 -38.62 -3.30 7.48
C ALA A 31 -39.09 -2.86 8.88
N ILE A 32 -40.33 -3.18 9.26
CA ILE A 32 -40.93 -2.77 10.55
C ILE A 32 -40.85 -3.90 11.58
N ASN A 33 -40.65 -5.14 11.13
CA ASN A 33 -40.58 -6.30 12.01
C ASN A 33 -39.10 -6.60 12.36
N GLU A 34 -38.72 -6.32 13.60
CA GLU A 34 -37.36 -6.54 14.10
C GLU A 34 -36.92 -8.01 14.08
N ASP A 35 -37.88 -8.96 14.11
CA ASP A 35 -37.60 -10.40 14.10
C ASP A 35 -37.38 -10.96 12.69
N ALA A 36 -37.68 -10.19 11.64
CA ALA A 36 -37.55 -10.65 10.25
C ALA A 36 -36.43 -9.89 9.52
N ASN A 37 -35.38 -10.58 9.10
CA ASN A 37 -34.19 -9.99 8.50
C ASN A 37 -33.83 -10.60 7.14
N ALA A 38 -32.81 -10.05 6.49
CA ALA A 38 -32.34 -10.52 5.20
C ALA A 38 -31.84 -11.99 5.22
N HIS A 39 -31.39 -12.51 6.36
CA HIS A 39 -31.00 -13.91 6.49
C HIS A 39 -32.20 -14.85 6.33
N ASP A 40 -33.37 -14.48 6.85
CA ASP A 40 -34.60 -15.29 6.70
C ASP A 40 -35.05 -15.34 5.24
N ALA A 41 -34.85 -14.24 4.50
CA ALA A 41 -35.10 -14.20 3.05
C ALA A 41 -34.13 -15.12 2.30
N TRP A 42 -32.85 -15.14 2.70
CA TRP A 42 -31.87 -16.06 2.14
C TRP A 42 -32.22 -17.52 2.38
N GLU A 43 -32.56 -17.90 3.62
CA GLU A 43 -33.03 -19.28 3.90
C GLU A 43 -34.26 -19.67 3.10
N GLN A 44 -35.16 -18.72 2.91
CA GLN A 44 -36.39 -18.97 2.14
C GLN A 44 -36.08 -19.30 0.68
N ILE A 45 -35.16 -18.54 0.05
CA ILE A 45 -34.76 -18.81 -1.34
C ILE A 45 -33.91 -20.08 -1.43
N THR A 46 -32.83 -20.15 -0.67
CA THR A 46 -31.78 -21.14 -0.89
C THR A 46 -32.13 -22.53 -0.33
N ILE A 47 -32.96 -22.59 0.70
CA ILE A 47 -33.36 -23.86 1.34
C ILE A 47 -34.78 -24.23 0.99
N ARG A 48 -35.76 -23.34 1.28
CA ARG A 48 -37.19 -23.68 1.16
C ARG A 48 -37.64 -23.73 -0.29
N TYR A 49 -37.38 -22.71 -1.10
CA TYR A 49 -37.82 -22.67 -2.50
C TYR A 49 -37.07 -23.69 -3.36
N THR A 50 -35.77 -23.85 -3.11
CA THR A 50 -34.95 -24.85 -3.81
C THR A 50 -35.48 -26.28 -3.59
N ARG A 51 -35.98 -26.58 -2.41
CA ARG A 51 -36.63 -27.85 -2.10
C ARG A 51 -38.03 -27.94 -2.69
N ASP A 52 -38.87 -26.93 -2.49
CA ASP A 52 -40.32 -27.01 -2.73
C ASP A 52 -40.74 -26.70 -4.18
N ILE A 53 -39.97 -25.84 -4.88
CA ILE A 53 -40.25 -25.43 -6.29
C ILE A 53 -38.99 -25.54 -7.17
N PRO A 54 -38.29 -26.68 -7.19
CA PRO A 54 -36.97 -26.80 -7.88
C PRO A 54 -37.07 -26.54 -9.39
N LYS A 55 -38.25 -26.75 -10.02
CA LYS A 55 -38.42 -26.48 -11.44
C LYS A 55 -38.31 -25.01 -11.79
N LEU A 56 -38.77 -24.10 -10.94
CA LEU A 56 -38.59 -22.65 -11.09
C LEU A 56 -37.13 -22.25 -10.80
N MET A 57 -36.60 -22.76 -9.68
CA MET A 57 -35.30 -22.39 -9.18
C MET A 57 -34.14 -22.73 -10.14
N LYS A 58 -34.32 -23.71 -11.03
CA LYS A 58 -33.36 -24.04 -12.10
C LYS A 58 -33.00 -22.87 -13.02
N TYR A 59 -33.91 -21.92 -13.18
CA TYR A 59 -33.78 -20.81 -14.13
C TYR A 59 -33.41 -19.50 -13.44
N CYS A 60 -33.58 -19.42 -12.11
CA CYS A 60 -33.25 -18.23 -11.35
C CYS A 60 -31.75 -18.17 -11.11
N PHE A 61 -31.01 -17.52 -12.02
CA PHE A 61 -29.53 -17.31 -11.89
C PHE A 61 -29.20 -16.39 -10.73
N LEU A 62 -30.01 -15.36 -10.52
CA LEU A 62 -29.80 -14.33 -9.52
C LEU A 62 -30.88 -14.44 -8.43
N SER A 63 -30.45 -14.19 -7.20
CA SER A 63 -31.34 -14.07 -6.05
C SER A 63 -31.04 -12.80 -5.28
N VAL A 64 -32.08 -12.05 -4.97
CA VAL A 64 -32.00 -10.79 -4.23
C VAL A 64 -32.83 -10.93 -2.95
N ILE A 65 -32.22 -10.53 -1.85
CA ILE A 65 -32.82 -10.52 -0.53
C ILE A 65 -32.85 -9.09 0.00
N SER A 66 -33.93 -8.68 0.64
CA SER A 66 -34.05 -7.35 1.24
C SER A 66 -34.92 -7.36 2.47
N ASP A 67 -34.52 -6.62 3.49
CA ASP A 67 -35.30 -6.29 4.69
C ASP A 67 -35.73 -4.81 4.71
N GLY A 68 -35.60 -4.12 3.59
CA GLY A 68 -35.91 -2.70 3.44
C GLY A 68 -34.78 -1.75 3.82
N ALA A 69 -33.84 -2.17 4.65
CA ALA A 69 -32.62 -1.41 4.99
C ALA A 69 -31.39 -2.00 4.29
N ASN A 70 -31.35 -3.30 4.15
CA ASN A 70 -30.23 -4.03 3.56
C ASN A 70 -30.74 -4.84 2.35
N THR A 71 -30.17 -4.54 1.17
CA THR A 71 -30.46 -5.29 -0.04
C THR A 71 -29.18 -5.92 -0.56
N LYS A 72 -29.21 -7.24 -0.76
CA LYS A 72 -28.05 -8.01 -1.20
C LYS A 72 -28.42 -8.97 -2.32
N MET A 73 -27.46 -9.29 -3.16
CA MET A 73 -27.60 -10.18 -4.31
C MET A 73 -26.56 -11.30 -4.28
N GLY A 74 -26.94 -12.45 -4.77
CA GLY A 74 -26.11 -13.62 -4.99
C GLY A 74 -26.77 -14.59 -5.95
N SER A 75 -26.32 -15.84 -5.93
CA SER A 75 -27.02 -16.97 -6.58
C SER A 75 -27.71 -17.82 -5.53
N ILE A 76 -28.55 -18.75 -5.96
CA ILE A 76 -29.19 -19.74 -5.06
C ILE A 76 -28.20 -20.68 -4.38
N PHE A 77 -26.94 -20.73 -4.86
CA PHE A 77 -25.83 -21.53 -4.30
C PHE A 77 -24.88 -20.70 -3.44
N THR A 78 -25.08 -19.39 -3.36
CA THR A 78 -24.18 -18.50 -2.61
C THR A 78 -24.51 -18.57 -1.11
N PRO A 79 -23.55 -18.89 -0.23
CA PRO A 79 -23.73 -18.77 1.22
C PRO A 79 -24.04 -17.34 1.64
N TYR A 80 -24.82 -17.14 2.70
CA TYR A 80 -25.27 -15.82 3.15
C TYR A 80 -24.15 -14.77 3.31
N PRO A 81 -22.97 -15.09 3.89
CA PRO A 81 -21.89 -14.11 4.03
C PRO A 81 -21.32 -13.57 2.71
N TYR A 82 -21.63 -14.25 1.59
CA TYR A 82 -21.16 -13.88 0.26
C TYR A 82 -22.26 -13.24 -0.62
N TYR A 83 -23.40 -12.90 -0.02
CA TYR A 83 -24.36 -12.01 -0.66
C TYR A 83 -23.93 -10.58 -0.49
N TYR A 84 -23.85 -9.81 -1.57
CA TYR A 84 -23.32 -8.45 -1.56
C TYR A 84 -24.32 -7.43 -2.07
N ALA A 85 -24.23 -6.23 -1.51
CA ALA A 85 -25.00 -5.09 -1.97
C ALA A 85 -24.48 -4.59 -3.34
N TRP A 86 -25.39 -4.02 -4.12
CA TRP A 86 -25.05 -3.27 -5.33
C TRP A 86 -25.27 -1.78 -5.05
N ASN A 87 -24.25 -1.11 -4.56
CA ASN A 87 -24.38 0.20 -3.90
C ASN A 87 -24.23 1.40 -4.85
N LYS A 88 -24.04 1.19 -6.16
CA LYS A 88 -23.97 2.27 -7.16
C LYS A 88 -24.87 1.93 -8.34
N ALA A 89 -25.83 2.82 -8.66
CA ALA A 89 -26.64 2.67 -9.86
C ALA A 89 -25.78 2.88 -11.11
N ASN A 90 -24.95 3.92 -11.13
CA ASN A 90 -23.94 4.16 -12.16
C ASN A 90 -22.57 4.30 -11.55
N GLU A 91 -21.57 4.27 -12.38
CA GLU A 91 -20.17 4.31 -12.01
C GLU A 91 -19.76 5.57 -11.22
N GLN A 92 -20.26 6.73 -11.64
CA GLN A 92 -19.97 8.05 -11.05
C GLN A 92 -20.81 8.35 -9.80
N ASP A 93 -21.79 7.49 -9.48
CA ASP A 93 -22.67 7.73 -8.36
C ASP A 93 -21.93 7.51 -7.03
N LYS A 94 -22.33 8.29 -6.03
CA LYS A 94 -21.90 8.03 -4.65
C LYS A 94 -22.53 6.73 -4.17
N VAL A 95 -21.82 6.04 -3.28
CA VAL A 95 -22.32 4.82 -2.63
C VAL A 95 -23.62 5.12 -1.90
N SER A 96 -24.66 4.34 -2.19
CA SER A 96 -26.01 4.47 -1.62
C SER A 96 -26.31 3.23 -0.76
N ASN A 97 -26.51 3.47 0.52
CA ASN A 97 -26.82 2.43 1.53
C ASN A 97 -28.17 2.68 2.20
N GLY A 98 -28.65 1.69 2.98
CA GLY A 98 -29.86 1.82 3.78
C GLY A 98 -31.13 1.74 2.93
N VAL A 99 -32.09 2.61 3.23
CA VAL A 99 -33.46 2.55 2.65
C VAL A 99 -33.50 2.62 1.12
N SER A 100 -32.52 3.28 0.50
CA SER A 100 -32.42 3.38 -0.97
C SER A 100 -31.73 2.17 -1.61
N SER A 101 -31.18 1.23 -0.85
CA SER A 101 -30.38 0.10 -1.35
C SER A 101 -31.12 -0.77 -2.38
N LEU A 102 -32.43 -0.99 -2.20
CA LEU A 102 -33.24 -1.76 -3.16
C LEU A 102 -33.37 -1.03 -4.50
N PHE A 103 -33.63 0.27 -4.48
CA PHE A 103 -33.74 1.06 -5.71
C PHE A 103 -32.39 1.14 -6.44
N THR A 104 -31.31 1.35 -5.71
CA THR A 104 -29.96 1.33 -6.27
C THR A 104 -29.61 -0.03 -6.87
N MET A 105 -30.01 -1.14 -6.25
CA MET A 105 -29.87 -2.48 -6.80
C MET A 105 -30.63 -2.63 -8.11
N ILE A 106 -31.88 -2.17 -8.18
CA ILE A 106 -32.74 -2.27 -9.38
C ILE A 106 -32.17 -1.40 -10.51
N GLU A 107 -31.88 -0.14 -10.25
CA GLU A 107 -31.31 0.79 -11.22
C GLU A 107 -29.89 0.40 -11.65
N GLY A 108 -29.15 -0.21 -10.73
CA GLY A 108 -27.82 -0.73 -10.96
C GLY A 108 -27.79 -2.07 -11.66
N ALA A 109 -27.90 -3.16 -10.93
CA ALA A 109 -27.74 -4.52 -11.46
C ALA A 109 -28.85 -4.93 -12.44
N PHE A 110 -30.07 -4.44 -12.26
CA PHE A 110 -31.26 -4.83 -13.04
C PHE A 110 -31.63 -3.86 -14.17
N ALA A 111 -30.83 -2.82 -14.44
CA ALA A 111 -30.95 -2.09 -15.71
C ALA A 111 -30.82 -3.09 -16.87
N LYS A 112 -31.72 -3.02 -17.86
CA LYS A 112 -31.90 -4.08 -18.88
C LYS A 112 -30.59 -4.53 -19.54
N GLU A 113 -29.82 -3.58 -20.04
CA GLU A 113 -28.54 -3.90 -20.72
C GLU A 113 -27.51 -4.48 -19.74
N ARG A 114 -27.48 -3.94 -18.52
CA ARG A 114 -26.54 -4.39 -17.48
C ARG A 114 -26.88 -5.79 -16.99
N LEU A 115 -28.18 -6.05 -16.76
CA LEU A 115 -28.65 -7.38 -16.37
C LEU A 115 -28.25 -8.44 -17.41
N LEU A 116 -28.44 -8.14 -18.69
CA LEU A 116 -28.01 -9.05 -19.77
C LEU A 116 -26.51 -9.30 -19.73
N ARG A 117 -25.72 -8.24 -19.53
CA ARG A 117 -24.27 -8.39 -19.42
C ARG A 117 -23.87 -9.19 -18.18
N VAL A 118 -24.52 -8.95 -17.03
CA VAL A 118 -24.26 -9.73 -15.80
C VAL A 118 -24.53 -11.21 -16.06
N LEU A 119 -25.68 -11.54 -16.64
CA LEU A 119 -26.05 -12.94 -16.93
C LEU A 119 -25.10 -13.62 -17.93
N CYS A 120 -24.64 -12.88 -18.95
CA CYS A 120 -23.79 -13.45 -20.00
C CYS A 120 -22.32 -13.60 -19.59
N ASP A 121 -21.76 -12.61 -18.85
CA ASP A 121 -20.32 -12.53 -18.65
C ASP A 121 -19.87 -12.55 -17.20
N PHE A 122 -20.78 -12.33 -16.24
CA PHE A 122 -20.43 -12.09 -14.85
C PHE A 122 -21.07 -13.07 -13.87
N VAL A 123 -21.62 -14.17 -14.38
CA VAL A 123 -22.04 -15.33 -13.58
C VAL A 123 -21.16 -16.52 -13.99
N PHE A 124 -20.38 -17.00 -13.07
CA PHE A 124 -19.41 -18.08 -13.27
C PHE A 124 -19.83 -19.35 -12.53
N TYR A 125 -19.92 -20.44 -13.26
CA TYR A 125 -20.13 -21.79 -12.74
C TYR A 125 -18.83 -22.57 -12.92
N PRO A 126 -18.11 -22.96 -11.83
CA PRO A 126 -16.90 -23.77 -11.95
C PRO A 126 -17.18 -25.13 -12.61
N ASP A 127 -16.31 -25.50 -13.56
CA ASP A 127 -16.34 -26.82 -14.20
C ASP A 127 -15.98 -27.90 -13.17
N ASP A 128 -16.65 -29.05 -13.24
CA ASP A 128 -16.37 -30.25 -12.43
C ASP A 128 -16.39 -30.04 -10.92
N SER A 129 -17.05 -28.97 -10.45
CA SER A 129 -17.26 -28.74 -9.03
C SER A 129 -18.13 -29.86 -8.44
N LYS A 130 -17.62 -30.52 -7.41
CA LYS A 130 -18.39 -31.48 -6.61
C LYS A 130 -19.49 -30.82 -5.78
N LYS A 131 -19.47 -29.52 -5.68
CA LYS A 131 -20.45 -28.68 -5.00
C LYS A 131 -21.19 -27.84 -6.04
N SER A 132 -22.47 -27.62 -5.80
CA SER A 132 -23.21 -26.64 -6.59
C SER A 132 -22.77 -25.25 -6.19
N GLU A 133 -21.96 -24.62 -7.03
CA GLU A 133 -21.41 -23.27 -6.79
C GLU A 133 -21.72 -22.38 -8.00
N ALA A 134 -22.09 -21.14 -7.73
CA ALA A 134 -22.20 -20.11 -8.74
C ALA A 134 -21.72 -18.79 -8.15
N ILE A 135 -20.82 -18.14 -8.85
CA ILE A 135 -20.20 -16.89 -8.45
C ILE A 135 -20.79 -15.77 -9.28
N VAL A 136 -21.41 -14.82 -8.62
CA VAL A 136 -21.97 -13.61 -9.23
C VAL A 136 -21.03 -12.45 -8.94
N CYS A 137 -20.77 -11.60 -9.93
CA CYS A 137 -19.91 -10.44 -9.74
C CYS A 137 -20.49 -9.44 -8.73
N ARG A 138 -19.62 -8.69 -8.12
CA ARG A 138 -19.94 -7.48 -7.37
C ARG A 138 -19.87 -6.26 -8.29
N TYR A 139 -20.55 -5.17 -7.94
CA TYR A 139 -20.55 -3.96 -8.77
C TYR A 139 -19.14 -3.42 -9.09
N PRO A 140 -18.14 -3.43 -8.18
CA PRO A 140 -16.80 -2.96 -8.53
C PRO A 140 -16.11 -3.86 -9.56
N GLN A 141 -16.37 -5.18 -9.49
CA GLN A 141 -15.84 -6.13 -10.48
C GLN A 141 -16.48 -5.91 -11.86
N PHE A 142 -17.77 -5.62 -11.86
CA PHE A 142 -18.49 -5.30 -13.10
C PHE A 142 -17.93 -4.03 -13.75
N PHE A 143 -17.90 -2.92 -13.02
CA PHE A 143 -17.41 -1.65 -13.55
C PHE A 143 -15.91 -1.72 -13.90
N GLY A 144 -15.08 -2.24 -13.01
CA GLY A 144 -13.64 -2.35 -13.22
C GLY A 144 -13.27 -3.20 -14.43
N ALA A 145 -13.89 -4.39 -14.59
CA ALA A 145 -13.62 -5.24 -15.74
C ALA A 145 -14.08 -4.60 -17.07
N ASN A 146 -15.20 -3.88 -17.09
CA ASN A 146 -15.67 -3.18 -18.28
C ASN A 146 -14.74 -2.01 -18.66
N LYS A 147 -14.31 -1.18 -17.69
CA LYS A 147 -13.35 -0.10 -17.93
C LYS A 147 -12.02 -0.64 -18.45
N MET A 148 -11.51 -1.69 -17.79
CA MET A 148 -10.26 -2.33 -18.22
C MET A 148 -10.38 -2.85 -19.66
N LEU A 149 -11.49 -3.49 -20.02
CA LEU A 149 -11.73 -3.94 -21.40
C LEU A 149 -11.66 -2.80 -22.39
N GLU A 150 -12.37 -1.70 -22.14
CA GLU A 150 -12.39 -0.54 -23.04
C GLU A 150 -11.01 0.16 -23.11
N ASN A 151 -10.30 0.22 -21.98
CA ASN A 151 -8.95 0.78 -21.99
C ASN A 151 -7.97 -0.10 -22.75
N ILE A 152 -8.00 -1.42 -22.55
CA ILE A 152 -7.18 -2.37 -23.33
C ILE A 152 -7.43 -2.20 -24.82
N LYS A 153 -8.70 -2.08 -25.26
CA LYS A 153 -9.04 -1.86 -26.68
C LYS A 153 -8.37 -0.62 -27.26
N ARG A 154 -8.35 0.50 -26.53
CA ARG A 154 -7.73 1.75 -26.97
C ARG A 154 -6.21 1.66 -27.09
N HIS A 155 -5.59 0.77 -26.30
CA HIS A 155 -4.14 0.63 -26.22
C HIS A 155 -3.62 -0.65 -26.91
N LEU A 156 -4.47 -1.36 -27.66
CA LEU A 156 -4.06 -2.55 -28.43
C LEU A 156 -2.97 -2.22 -29.46
N ARG A 157 -1.91 -3.05 -29.46
CA ARG A 157 -0.93 -3.02 -30.53
C ARG A 157 -1.54 -3.57 -31.84
N PRO A 158 -1.11 -3.08 -33.04
CA PRO A 158 -0.01 -2.12 -33.28
C PRO A 158 -0.42 -0.65 -33.13
N GLU A 159 -1.69 -0.27 -33.18
CA GLU A 159 -2.15 1.12 -33.18
C GLU A 159 -1.91 1.82 -31.84
N GLY A 160 -2.07 1.09 -30.73
CA GLY A 160 -1.86 1.58 -29.37
C GLY A 160 -0.42 1.37 -28.88
N ASP A 161 -0.15 1.88 -27.68
CA ASP A 161 1.15 1.81 -27.03
C ASP A 161 1.41 0.48 -26.29
N GLY A 162 0.40 -0.39 -26.19
CA GLY A 162 0.46 -1.65 -25.47
C GLY A 162 0.35 -1.54 -23.94
N LYS A 163 0.00 -0.35 -23.40
CA LYS A 163 -0.22 -0.12 -21.96
C LYS A 163 -1.71 -0.21 -21.65
N GLY A 164 -2.22 -1.41 -21.42
CA GLY A 164 -3.65 -1.70 -21.24
C GLY A 164 -4.27 -1.17 -19.94
N GLY A 165 -3.47 -0.54 -19.08
CA GLY A 165 -3.90 0.11 -17.85
C GLY A 165 -3.70 -0.71 -16.57
N THR A 166 -3.91 -0.06 -15.43
CA THR A 166 -3.77 -0.64 -14.09
C THR A 166 -5.12 -0.65 -13.37
N TYR A 167 -5.52 -1.81 -12.84
CA TYR A 167 -6.65 -1.95 -11.92
C TYR A 167 -6.14 -1.98 -10.47
N PHE A 168 -6.56 -1.01 -9.68
CA PHE A 168 -6.28 -0.97 -8.25
C PHE A 168 -7.45 -1.62 -7.48
N GLY A 169 -7.22 -2.74 -6.85
CA GLY A 169 -8.24 -3.42 -6.04
C GLY A 169 -7.71 -3.79 -4.67
N ALA A 170 -8.43 -3.37 -3.62
CA ALA A 170 -8.09 -3.71 -2.24
C ALA A 170 -7.85 -5.22 -2.08
N THR A 171 -6.93 -5.58 -1.18
CA THR A 171 -6.66 -7.00 -0.91
C THR A 171 -7.92 -7.68 -0.36
N GLY A 172 -8.38 -8.75 -1.01
CA GLY A 172 -9.60 -9.47 -0.63
C GLY A 172 -10.87 -9.04 -1.33
N CYS A 173 -10.84 -8.02 -2.19
CA CYS A 173 -11.99 -7.59 -2.96
C CYS A 173 -12.35 -8.53 -4.13
N GLY A 174 -11.57 -9.57 -4.40
CA GLY A 174 -11.82 -10.54 -5.47
C GLY A 174 -11.19 -10.19 -6.81
N LYS A 175 -9.98 -9.58 -6.83
CA LYS A 175 -9.22 -9.26 -8.05
C LYS A 175 -9.12 -10.43 -9.04
N THR A 176 -8.87 -11.64 -8.55
CA THR A 176 -8.73 -12.84 -9.39
C THR A 176 -10.01 -13.13 -10.19
N TYR A 177 -11.18 -12.93 -9.58
CA TYR A 177 -12.47 -13.02 -10.31
C TYR A 177 -12.63 -11.89 -11.33
N THR A 178 -12.17 -10.67 -11.00
CA THR A 178 -12.17 -9.57 -11.98
C THR A 178 -11.31 -9.90 -13.19
N MET A 179 -10.14 -10.50 -12.99
CA MET A 179 -9.28 -10.99 -14.09
C MET A 179 -9.97 -12.09 -14.90
N LEU A 180 -10.69 -13.01 -14.24
CA LEU A 180 -11.45 -14.07 -14.92
C LEU A 180 -12.58 -13.49 -15.79
N PHE A 181 -13.38 -12.56 -15.25
CA PHE A 181 -14.45 -11.88 -15.99
C PHE A 181 -13.88 -11.07 -17.18
N LEU A 182 -12.79 -10.35 -16.96
CA LEU A 182 -12.08 -9.63 -18.02
C LEU A 182 -11.57 -10.60 -19.10
N SER A 183 -10.96 -11.71 -18.72
CA SER A 183 -10.49 -12.73 -19.67
C SER A 183 -11.61 -13.31 -20.53
N ARG A 184 -12.80 -13.57 -19.95
CA ARG A 184 -14.00 -13.97 -20.70
C ARG A 184 -14.41 -12.92 -21.73
N MET A 185 -14.46 -11.66 -21.31
CA MET A 185 -14.87 -10.57 -22.21
C MET A 185 -13.87 -10.37 -23.33
N ILE A 186 -12.57 -10.45 -23.06
CA ILE A 186 -11.50 -10.39 -24.07
C ILE A 186 -11.64 -11.54 -25.08
N ALA A 187 -11.94 -12.76 -24.60
CA ALA A 187 -12.06 -13.93 -25.45
C ALA A 187 -13.32 -13.90 -26.34
N LEU A 188 -14.44 -13.31 -25.88
CA LEU A 188 -15.75 -13.54 -26.51
C LEU A 188 -16.51 -12.28 -26.96
N ARG A 189 -16.22 -11.10 -26.38
CA ARG A 189 -17.10 -9.92 -26.58
C ARG A 189 -16.82 -9.15 -27.87
N ASP A 190 -15.58 -9.11 -28.28
CA ASP A 190 -15.17 -8.30 -29.43
C ASP A 190 -14.14 -9.07 -30.28
N PRO A 191 -14.60 -10.11 -30.99
CA PRO A 191 -13.69 -10.95 -31.76
C PRO A 191 -12.97 -10.18 -32.89
N ASP A 192 -13.56 -9.08 -33.38
CA ASP A 192 -12.93 -8.27 -34.43
C ASP A 192 -11.76 -7.45 -33.85
N ALA A 193 -11.91 -6.93 -32.64
CA ALA A 193 -10.84 -6.15 -31.97
C ALA A 193 -9.70 -7.04 -31.46
N PHE A 194 -10.01 -8.20 -30.87
CA PHE A 194 -9.02 -9.07 -30.24
C PHE A 194 -8.49 -10.20 -31.13
N ASN A 195 -9.20 -10.58 -32.18
CA ASN A 195 -8.80 -11.57 -33.20
C ASN A 195 -8.28 -12.88 -32.58
N ASN A 196 -9.13 -13.58 -31.82
CA ASN A 196 -8.80 -14.81 -31.09
C ASN A 196 -7.51 -14.70 -30.25
N PRO A 197 -7.50 -13.89 -29.19
CA PRO A 197 -6.30 -13.53 -28.47
C PRO A 197 -5.73 -14.69 -27.64
N THR A 198 -4.40 -14.71 -27.48
CA THR A 198 -3.75 -15.51 -26.46
C THR A 198 -3.69 -14.67 -25.18
N ILE A 199 -4.26 -15.18 -24.09
CA ILE A 199 -4.26 -14.52 -22.78
C ILE A 199 -3.19 -15.17 -21.90
N VAL A 200 -2.27 -14.36 -21.37
CA VAL A 200 -1.20 -14.82 -20.48
C VAL A 200 -1.39 -14.16 -19.10
N ILE A 201 -1.78 -14.96 -18.11
CA ILE A 201 -1.92 -14.53 -16.72
C ILE A 201 -0.57 -14.69 -16.05
N ILE A 202 -0.02 -13.59 -15.55
CA ILE A 202 1.33 -13.57 -14.96
C ILE A 202 1.20 -13.34 -13.46
N VAL A 203 1.71 -14.29 -12.67
CA VAL A 203 1.70 -14.23 -11.20
C VAL A 203 3.12 -14.05 -10.65
N ASP A 204 3.24 -13.49 -9.43
CA ASP A 204 4.53 -13.19 -8.82
C ASP A 204 5.20 -14.43 -8.18
N ARG A 205 4.45 -15.37 -7.62
CA ARG A 205 4.99 -16.52 -6.88
C ARG A 205 4.36 -17.83 -7.32
N GLU A 206 5.15 -18.91 -7.26
CA GLU A 206 4.68 -20.27 -7.56
C GLU A 206 3.53 -20.73 -6.65
N ASP A 207 3.44 -20.27 -5.40
CA ASP A 207 2.35 -20.62 -4.49
C ASP A 207 1.03 -19.92 -4.87
N LEU A 208 1.08 -18.68 -5.41
CA LEU A 208 -0.07 -17.96 -5.96
C LEU A 208 -0.46 -18.51 -7.34
N ASP A 209 0.48 -19.06 -8.09
CA ASP A 209 0.26 -19.77 -9.34
C ASP A 209 -0.78 -20.88 -9.15
N THR A 210 -0.73 -21.61 -8.03
CA THR A 210 -1.64 -22.72 -7.75
C THR A 210 -3.10 -22.25 -7.59
N GLN A 211 -3.38 -21.20 -6.82
CA GLN A 211 -4.76 -20.72 -6.58
C GLN A 211 -5.38 -20.10 -7.85
N THR A 212 -4.63 -19.27 -8.56
CA THR A 212 -5.08 -18.66 -9.81
C THR A 212 -5.25 -19.75 -10.88
N ALA A 213 -4.29 -20.68 -10.97
CA ALA A 213 -4.37 -21.80 -11.90
C ALA A 213 -5.56 -22.72 -11.62
N GLU A 214 -5.84 -23.05 -10.36
CA GLU A 214 -7.00 -23.85 -9.96
C GLU A 214 -8.32 -23.17 -10.39
N LEU A 215 -8.45 -21.86 -10.14
CA LEU A 215 -9.62 -21.10 -10.57
C LEU A 215 -9.80 -21.16 -12.10
N PHE A 216 -8.77 -20.81 -12.85
CA PHE A 216 -8.85 -20.79 -14.31
C PHE A 216 -9.01 -22.20 -14.92
N ALA A 217 -8.44 -23.23 -14.30
CA ALA A 217 -8.61 -24.61 -14.73
C ALA A 217 -10.07 -25.08 -14.65
N THR A 218 -10.86 -24.55 -13.69
CA THR A 218 -12.30 -24.82 -13.56
C THR A 218 -13.17 -23.91 -14.42
N ALA A 219 -12.56 -23.05 -15.26
CA ALA A 219 -13.27 -22.03 -16.03
C ALA A 219 -13.26 -22.27 -17.56
N LYS A 220 -12.86 -23.44 -18.02
CA LYS A 220 -12.75 -23.76 -19.47
C LYS A 220 -14.04 -23.51 -20.22
N LYS A 221 -15.16 -24.07 -19.76
CA LYS A 221 -16.46 -23.84 -20.38
C LYS A 221 -16.91 -22.39 -20.30
N TYR A 222 -16.61 -21.73 -19.19
CA TYR A 222 -16.91 -20.31 -19.00
C TYR A 222 -16.14 -19.42 -19.96
N LEU A 223 -14.87 -19.70 -20.19
CA LEU A 223 -14.00 -18.98 -21.12
C LEU A 223 -14.23 -19.38 -22.60
N HIS A 224 -14.99 -20.45 -22.86
CA HIS A 224 -15.10 -21.10 -24.16
C HIS A 224 -13.72 -21.44 -24.77
N GLU A 225 -12.80 -21.91 -23.91
CA GLU A 225 -11.42 -22.20 -24.27
C GLU A 225 -11.00 -23.55 -23.66
N ASP A 226 -10.65 -24.50 -24.49
CA ASP A 226 -10.23 -25.83 -24.05
C ASP A 226 -8.77 -25.83 -23.56
N ASP A 227 -7.91 -24.96 -24.12
CA ASP A 227 -6.51 -24.85 -23.79
C ASP A 227 -6.28 -23.80 -22.68
N VAL A 228 -6.77 -24.13 -21.50
CA VAL A 228 -6.56 -23.37 -20.27
C VAL A 228 -5.67 -24.19 -19.34
N ARG A 229 -4.42 -23.73 -19.12
CA ARG A 229 -3.48 -24.48 -18.27
C ARG A 229 -2.41 -23.62 -17.64
N SER A 230 -1.83 -24.14 -16.54
CA SER A 230 -0.63 -23.57 -15.94
C SER A 230 0.62 -24.06 -16.68
N ILE A 231 1.57 -23.18 -16.83
CA ILE A 231 2.90 -23.44 -17.37
C ILE A 231 3.82 -23.90 -16.22
N GLU A 232 4.33 -25.11 -16.28
CA GLU A 232 5.08 -25.71 -15.19
C GLU A 232 6.56 -25.33 -15.17
N SER A 233 7.18 -25.22 -16.35
CA SER A 233 8.61 -24.98 -16.50
C SER A 233 8.94 -23.96 -17.59
N ARG A 234 10.22 -23.54 -17.64
CA ARG A 234 10.73 -22.69 -18.73
C ARG A 234 10.70 -23.40 -20.08
N ALA A 235 10.93 -24.70 -20.10
CA ALA A 235 10.86 -25.49 -21.34
C ALA A 235 9.41 -25.56 -21.84
N ASP A 236 8.45 -25.81 -20.93
CA ASP A 236 7.03 -25.80 -21.20
C ASP A 236 6.54 -24.43 -21.69
N LEU A 237 7.05 -23.30 -21.09
CA LEU A 237 6.77 -21.95 -21.56
C LEU A 237 7.15 -21.75 -23.03
N ALA A 238 8.37 -22.18 -23.39
CA ALA A 238 8.84 -22.05 -24.76
C ALA A 238 8.07 -22.97 -25.72
N GLU A 239 7.82 -24.22 -25.36
CA GLU A 239 7.07 -25.18 -26.17
C GLU A 239 5.63 -24.74 -26.44
N THR A 240 4.98 -24.19 -25.39
CA THR A 240 3.58 -23.79 -25.45
C THR A 240 3.33 -22.51 -26.24
N LEU A 241 4.18 -21.49 -26.04
CA LEU A 241 3.91 -20.13 -26.53
C LEU A 241 4.73 -19.75 -27.76
N LYS A 242 5.83 -20.48 -28.05
CA LYS A 242 6.63 -20.21 -29.23
C LYS A 242 5.84 -20.55 -30.50
N ASP A 243 5.73 -19.58 -31.41
CA ASP A 243 5.08 -19.72 -32.72
C ASP A 243 3.60 -20.19 -32.64
N ARG A 244 2.95 -20.07 -31.46
CA ARG A 244 1.54 -20.40 -31.33
C ARG A 244 0.71 -19.47 -32.24
N PRO A 245 -0.24 -19.98 -33.02
CA PRO A 245 -0.97 -19.18 -34.01
C PRO A 245 -2.03 -18.26 -33.40
N SER A 246 -2.79 -18.71 -32.38
CA SER A 246 -3.84 -17.91 -31.70
C SER A 246 -4.46 -18.66 -30.50
N GLY A 247 -5.32 -17.99 -29.74
CA GLY A 247 -6.13 -18.56 -28.66
C GLY A 247 -5.33 -19.05 -27.45
N GLY A 248 -6.03 -19.62 -26.48
CA GLY A 248 -5.48 -20.19 -25.27
C GLY A 248 -5.37 -19.21 -24.10
N VAL A 249 -5.48 -19.75 -22.89
CA VAL A 249 -5.30 -19.01 -21.62
C VAL A 249 -4.24 -19.72 -20.77
N TYR A 250 -3.13 -19.04 -20.52
CA TYR A 250 -1.96 -19.60 -19.88
C TYR A 250 -1.63 -18.87 -18.59
N ILE A 251 -1.44 -19.60 -17.50
CA ILE A 251 -1.02 -19.07 -16.21
C ILE A 251 0.46 -19.38 -16.04
N THR A 252 1.26 -18.39 -15.69
CA THR A 252 2.71 -18.55 -15.53
C THR A 252 3.28 -17.58 -14.50
N SER A 253 4.36 -17.97 -13.84
CA SER A 253 5.08 -17.06 -12.96
C SER A 253 6.09 -16.20 -13.73
N ILE A 254 6.29 -14.94 -13.31
CA ILE A 254 7.23 -14.00 -13.95
C ILE A 254 8.67 -14.52 -13.97
N GLN A 255 9.08 -15.34 -12.99
CA GLN A 255 10.43 -15.91 -12.87
C GLN A 255 10.77 -16.92 -13.98
N LYS A 256 9.76 -17.39 -14.74
CA LYS A 256 10.01 -18.28 -15.89
C LYS A 256 10.59 -17.52 -17.08
N PHE A 257 10.36 -16.20 -17.17
CA PHE A 257 10.96 -15.36 -18.21
C PHE A 257 12.42 -15.03 -17.87
N CYS A 258 13.33 -15.35 -18.76
CA CYS A 258 14.77 -15.12 -18.59
C CYS A 258 15.44 -14.96 -19.96
N GLU A 259 16.70 -14.51 -19.98
CA GLU A 259 17.48 -14.25 -21.20
C GLU A 259 17.49 -15.40 -22.21
N LYS A 260 17.45 -16.65 -21.72
CA LYS A 260 17.48 -17.85 -22.58
C LYS A 260 16.17 -18.12 -23.34
N ILE A 261 15.06 -17.49 -22.91
CA ILE A 261 13.74 -17.70 -23.56
C ILE A 261 13.69 -16.98 -24.91
N GLY A 262 14.20 -15.75 -25.01
CA GLY A 262 14.18 -14.95 -26.20
C GLY A 262 12.76 -14.59 -26.68
N LEU A 263 12.62 -14.32 -27.97
CA LEU A 263 11.34 -14.02 -28.61
C LEU A 263 10.46 -15.29 -28.68
N LEU A 264 9.28 -15.24 -28.06
CA LEU A 264 8.27 -16.29 -28.13
C LEU A 264 7.25 -15.99 -29.23
N SER A 265 6.78 -14.73 -29.32
CA SER A 265 5.84 -14.34 -30.36
C SER A 265 5.88 -12.85 -30.64
N ALA A 266 5.85 -12.46 -31.92
CA ALA A 266 5.73 -11.08 -32.36
C ALA A 266 4.29 -10.64 -32.66
N ARG A 267 3.29 -11.46 -32.35
CA ARG A 267 1.88 -11.14 -32.56
C ARG A 267 1.40 -10.00 -31.66
N SER A 268 0.46 -9.21 -32.16
CA SER A 268 -0.17 -8.11 -31.41
C SER A 268 -1.42 -8.56 -30.63
N ASN A 269 -2.03 -9.71 -30.97
CA ASN A 269 -3.18 -10.26 -30.27
C ASN A 269 -2.80 -11.15 -29.07
N ILE A 270 -1.82 -10.71 -28.30
CA ILE A 270 -1.43 -11.30 -27.02
C ILE A 270 -1.74 -10.30 -25.93
N ILE A 271 -2.51 -10.73 -24.92
CA ILE A 271 -2.88 -9.90 -23.79
C ILE A 271 -2.24 -10.49 -22.53
N CYS A 272 -1.34 -9.73 -21.90
CA CYS A 272 -0.67 -10.11 -20.68
C CYS A 272 -1.38 -9.46 -19.48
N ILE A 273 -1.97 -10.25 -18.61
CA ILE A 273 -2.65 -9.79 -17.39
C ILE A 273 -1.75 -10.14 -16.20
N SER A 274 -1.23 -9.13 -15.52
CA SER A 274 -0.26 -9.29 -14.43
C SER A 274 -0.93 -9.12 -13.07
N ASP A 275 -0.91 -10.18 -12.25
CA ASP A 275 -1.35 -10.09 -10.85
C ASP A 275 -0.20 -9.59 -9.97
N GLU A 276 -0.53 -8.85 -8.90
CA GLU A 276 0.41 -8.16 -7.99
C GLU A 276 1.51 -7.40 -8.76
N ALA A 277 1.09 -6.65 -9.78
CA ALA A 277 1.95 -6.01 -10.79
C ALA A 277 3.04 -5.08 -10.21
N HIS A 278 2.88 -4.60 -8.97
CA HIS A 278 3.85 -3.73 -8.27
C HIS A 278 5.15 -4.43 -7.84
N ARG A 279 5.25 -5.76 -7.93
CA ARG A 279 6.40 -6.52 -7.45
C ARG A 279 7.48 -6.65 -8.52
N THR A 280 7.92 -7.84 -8.83
CA THR A 280 9.03 -8.17 -9.75
C THR A 280 8.80 -7.77 -11.20
N GLN A 281 7.61 -7.27 -11.54
CA GLN A 281 7.18 -6.97 -12.90
C GLN A 281 7.51 -5.55 -13.38
N THR A 282 8.11 -4.71 -12.50
CA THR A 282 8.53 -3.34 -12.82
C THR A 282 10.03 -3.21 -13.15
N GLY A 283 10.81 -4.25 -12.93
CA GLY A 283 12.28 -4.24 -13.09
C GLY A 283 12.74 -4.39 -14.56
N VAL A 284 12.78 -3.29 -15.33
CA VAL A 284 13.29 -3.29 -16.72
C VAL A 284 14.76 -2.83 -16.84
N GLY A 285 15.40 -2.42 -15.74
CA GLY A 285 16.78 -1.93 -15.72
C GLY A 285 17.86 -2.98 -15.95
N SER A 286 18.99 -2.59 -16.54
CA SER A 286 20.15 -3.45 -16.77
C SER A 286 21.15 -3.42 -15.62
N LYS A 287 21.80 -4.56 -15.35
CA LYS A 287 22.91 -4.69 -14.38
C LYS A 287 24.07 -5.40 -15.03
N LEU A 288 25.29 -4.87 -14.89
CA LEU A 288 26.51 -5.55 -15.30
C LEU A 288 26.90 -6.58 -14.24
N LYS A 289 27.05 -7.83 -14.62
CA LYS A 289 27.49 -8.93 -13.77
C LYS A 289 28.84 -9.47 -14.25
N LYS A 290 29.85 -9.45 -13.37
CA LYS A 290 31.16 -10.04 -13.63
C LYS A 290 31.17 -11.50 -13.14
N THR A 291 31.52 -12.42 -14.01
CA THR A 291 31.70 -13.83 -13.70
C THR A 291 33.10 -14.27 -14.14
N GLU A 292 33.53 -15.47 -13.75
CA GLU A 292 34.81 -16.05 -14.19
C GLU A 292 34.90 -16.17 -15.73
N LYS A 293 33.78 -16.17 -16.43
CA LYS A 293 33.66 -16.26 -17.90
C LYS A 293 33.59 -14.91 -18.62
N GLY A 294 33.62 -13.77 -17.89
CA GLY A 294 33.57 -12.43 -18.46
C GLY A 294 32.53 -11.51 -17.81
N VAL A 295 32.31 -10.35 -18.42
CA VAL A 295 31.33 -9.33 -18.00
C VAL A 295 30.09 -9.47 -18.86
N PHE A 296 28.93 -9.63 -18.25
CA PHE A 296 27.64 -9.78 -18.92
C PHE A 296 26.64 -8.74 -18.40
N THR A 297 25.74 -8.28 -19.27
CA THR A 297 24.61 -7.44 -18.90
C THR A 297 23.42 -8.33 -18.56
N THR A 298 22.82 -8.18 -17.38
CA THR A 298 21.59 -8.88 -16.99
C THR A 298 20.47 -7.88 -16.74
N TYR A 299 19.25 -8.28 -17.09
CA TYR A 299 18.05 -7.47 -16.95
C TYR A 299 17.08 -8.09 -15.91
N GLY A 300 16.06 -7.33 -15.49
CA GLY A 300 14.98 -7.85 -14.70
C GLY A 300 14.00 -8.73 -15.51
N PHE A 301 13.20 -9.53 -14.82
CA PHE A 301 12.21 -10.43 -15.45
C PHE A 301 11.20 -9.69 -16.34
N ALA A 302 10.80 -8.48 -15.96
CA ALA A 302 9.88 -7.66 -16.76
C ALA A 302 10.44 -7.31 -18.15
N LYS A 303 11.75 -7.10 -18.26
CA LYS A 303 12.41 -6.87 -19.55
C LYS A 303 12.32 -8.13 -20.43
N TYR A 304 12.66 -9.29 -19.88
CA TYR A 304 12.60 -10.55 -20.63
C TYR A 304 11.18 -10.93 -21.05
N LEU A 305 10.17 -10.63 -20.22
CA LEU A 305 8.77 -10.79 -20.61
C LEU A 305 8.42 -9.92 -21.83
N ARG A 306 8.84 -8.64 -21.84
CA ARG A 306 8.58 -7.74 -22.96
C ARG A 306 9.37 -8.12 -24.21
N ASP A 307 10.59 -8.60 -24.03
CA ASP A 307 11.39 -9.12 -25.16
C ASP A 307 10.77 -10.40 -25.75
N SER A 308 10.08 -11.19 -24.91
CA SER A 308 9.37 -12.40 -25.37
C SER A 308 8.08 -12.09 -26.14
N PHE A 309 7.40 -10.98 -25.84
CA PHE A 309 6.16 -10.54 -26.47
C PHE A 309 6.19 -9.03 -26.77
N PRO A 310 7.01 -8.56 -27.69
CA PRO A 310 7.23 -7.12 -27.90
C PRO A 310 5.99 -6.35 -28.36
N ASN A 311 5.04 -7.03 -28.99
CA ASN A 311 3.81 -6.43 -29.50
C ASN A 311 2.56 -6.77 -28.64
N ALA A 312 2.72 -7.40 -27.49
CA ALA A 312 1.62 -7.67 -26.60
C ALA A 312 1.08 -6.40 -25.92
N THR A 313 -0.18 -6.46 -25.48
CA THR A 313 -0.76 -5.45 -24.60
C THR A 313 -0.73 -5.95 -23.16
N TYR A 314 -0.24 -5.09 -22.25
CA TYR A 314 0.00 -5.42 -20.86
C TYR A 314 -0.94 -4.65 -19.96
N CYS A 315 -1.62 -5.32 -19.04
CA CYS A 315 -2.41 -4.69 -17.99
C CYS A 315 -2.03 -5.25 -16.61
N GLY A 316 -2.12 -4.41 -15.58
CA GLY A 316 -1.72 -4.74 -14.22
C GLY A 316 -2.89 -4.77 -13.25
N PHE A 317 -2.92 -5.77 -12.37
CA PHE A 317 -3.81 -5.85 -11.22
C PHE A 317 -2.98 -5.78 -9.95
N THR A 318 -3.34 -4.92 -9.01
CA THR A 318 -2.56 -4.73 -7.79
C THR A 318 -3.41 -4.26 -6.62
N GLY A 319 -3.01 -4.64 -5.41
CA GLY A 319 -3.56 -4.08 -4.18
C GLY A 319 -2.82 -2.83 -3.69
N THR A 320 -1.71 -2.47 -4.34
CA THR A 320 -0.86 -1.34 -3.97
C THR A 320 -0.16 -0.80 -5.22
N PRO A 321 -0.82 0.07 -6.01
CA PRO A 321 -0.17 0.68 -7.16
C PRO A 321 0.99 1.56 -6.70
N ILE A 322 2.12 1.41 -7.34
CA ILE A 322 3.30 2.25 -7.19
C ILE A 322 3.58 2.92 -8.52
N ASP A 323 4.30 4.03 -8.50
CA ASP A 323 4.57 4.84 -9.70
C ASP A 323 5.20 4.00 -10.83
N GLU A 324 6.08 3.04 -10.46
CA GLU A 324 6.67 2.11 -11.43
C GLU A 324 5.63 1.17 -12.07
N THR A 325 4.57 0.82 -11.37
CA THR A 325 3.48 -0.01 -11.93
C THR A 325 2.72 0.76 -12.99
N ILE A 326 2.35 2.00 -12.69
CA ILE A 326 1.64 2.89 -13.63
C ILE A 326 2.49 3.13 -14.88
N ALA A 327 3.77 3.41 -14.69
CA ALA A 327 4.69 3.63 -15.79
C ALA A 327 4.82 2.41 -16.74
N VAL A 328 4.73 1.19 -16.22
CA VAL A 328 4.86 -0.05 -16.97
C VAL A 328 3.55 -0.47 -17.66
N PHE A 329 2.44 -0.40 -16.95
CA PHE A 329 1.14 -0.94 -17.40
C PHE A 329 0.16 0.12 -17.91
N GLY A 330 0.40 1.39 -17.64
CA GLY A 330 -0.49 2.52 -17.92
C GLY A 330 -1.24 2.98 -16.67
N ASP A 331 -1.99 4.07 -16.82
CA ASP A 331 -2.73 4.74 -15.75
C ASP A 331 -3.68 3.82 -14.98
N VAL A 332 -4.07 4.27 -13.79
CA VAL A 332 -5.10 3.60 -13.01
C VAL A 332 -6.45 3.81 -13.70
N VAL A 333 -6.96 2.76 -14.32
CA VAL A 333 -8.21 2.76 -15.07
C VAL A 333 -9.42 2.73 -14.15
N ASP A 334 -9.31 1.97 -13.07
CA ASP A 334 -10.33 1.89 -12.03
C ASP A 334 -9.72 1.50 -10.69
N SER A 335 -10.37 1.96 -9.61
CA SER A 335 -9.92 1.67 -8.26
C SER A 335 -11.07 1.23 -7.35
N TYR A 336 -10.78 0.26 -6.50
CA TYR A 336 -11.65 -0.15 -5.40
C TYR A 336 -10.84 -0.23 -4.12
N THR A 337 -10.99 0.80 -3.29
CA THR A 337 -10.14 1.06 -2.14
C THR A 337 -10.49 0.18 -0.93
N MET A 338 -9.59 0.11 0.06
CA MET A 338 -9.85 -0.58 1.32
C MET A 338 -11.03 0.04 2.08
N LYS A 339 -11.22 1.35 1.98
CA LYS A 339 -12.34 2.06 2.59
C LYS A 339 -13.65 1.64 1.94
N GLU A 340 -13.76 1.71 0.63
CA GLU A 340 -14.96 1.26 -0.11
C GLU A 340 -15.28 -0.20 0.18
N SER A 341 -14.26 -1.06 0.20
CA SER A 341 -14.43 -2.49 0.52
C SER A 341 -14.96 -2.73 1.94
N SER A 342 -14.54 -1.92 2.90
CA SER A 342 -15.03 -1.99 4.27
C SER A 342 -16.44 -1.40 4.41
N ASP A 343 -16.71 -0.30 3.73
CA ASP A 343 -18.03 0.36 3.75
C ASP A 343 -19.10 -0.52 3.07
N ASP A 344 -18.71 -1.29 2.05
CA ASP A 344 -19.56 -2.29 1.38
C ASP A 344 -19.68 -3.62 2.17
N GLY A 345 -18.98 -3.77 3.29
CA GLY A 345 -19.00 -5.01 4.08
C GLY A 345 -18.29 -6.20 3.41
N ILE A 346 -17.48 -5.96 2.37
CA ILE A 346 -16.68 -6.99 1.68
C ILE A 346 -15.46 -7.37 2.52
N THR A 347 -14.95 -6.40 3.28
CA THR A 347 -13.89 -6.61 4.28
C THR A 347 -14.31 -5.98 5.61
N VAL A 348 -13.78 -6.48 6.71
CA VAL A 348 -13.98 -5.85 8.02
C VAL A 348 -12.99 -4.71 8.22
N ARG A 349 -13.35 -3.76 9.10
CA ARG A 349 -12.46 -2.65 9.49
C ARG A 349 -11.22 -3.18 10.19
N ILE A 350 -10.10 -2.48 10.00
CA ILE A 350 -8.85 -2.78 10.70
C ILE A 350 -8.74 -1.83 11.88
N ALA A 351 -8.72 -2.39 13.09
CA ALA A 351 -8.38 -1.67 14.31
C ALA A 351 -6.87 -1.75 14.55
N TYR A 352 -6.30 -0.68 15.07
CA TYR A 352 -4.88 -0.58 15.35
C TYR A 352 -4.64 -0.30 16.84
N GLU A 353 -3.78 -1.11 17.44
CA GLU A 353 -3.40 -1.01 18.85
C GLU A 353 -1.88 -0.90 18.98
N PRO A 354 -1.37 0.28 19.37
CA PRO A 354 0.05 0.46 19.62
C PRO A 354 0.44 -0.07 21.01
N ARG A 355 1.41 -1.00 21.05
CA ARG A 355 2.02 -1.55 22.27
C ARG A 355 3.54 -1.46 22.16
N LEU A 356 4.14 -0.37 22.60
CA LEU A 356 5.57 -0.16 22.45
C LEU A 356 6.35 -0.80 23.61
N ALA A 357 7.32 -1.66 23.25
CA ALA A 357 8.31 -2.15 24.20
C ALA A 357 9.35 -1.04 24.44
N ARG A 358 9.41 -0.50 25.65
CA ARG A 358 10.44 0.51 26.00
C ARG A 358 11.77 -0.19 26.25
N VAL A 359 12.77 0.20 25.45
CA VAL A 359 14.15 -0.23 25.60
C VAL A 359 15.00 1.01 25.87
N ILE A 360 15.67 1.03 26.98
CA ILE A 360 16.53 2.16 27.40
C ILE A 360 17.98 1.71 27.29
N LEU A 361 18.78 2.44 26.48
CA LEU A 361 20.24 2.41 26.51
C LEU A 361 20.73 3.28 27.66
N SER A 362 21.71 2.84 28.44
CA SER A 362 22.34 3.72 29.43
C SER A 362 23.14 4.81 28.72
N ASP A 363 23.22 6.00 29.34
CA ASP A 363 23.95 7.15 28.77
C ASP A 363 25.43 6.86 28.53
N GLU A 364 26.06 5.99 29.35
CA GLU A 364 27.44 5.57 29.18
C GLU A 364 27.65 4.78 27.90
N GLN A 365 26.72 3.88 27.61
CA GLN A 365 26.76 3.02 26.43
C GLN A 365 26.39 3.78 25.15
N ALA A 366 25.47 4.73 25.21
CA ALA A 366 25.20 5.62 24.09
C ALA A 366 26.47 6.45 23.71
N LYS A 367 27.23 6.89 24.71
CA LYS A 367 28.54 7.58 24.51
C LYS A 367 29.61 6.66 23.92
N GLU A 368 29.64 5.36 24.30
CA GLU A 368 30.59 4.41 23.72
C GLU A 368 30.27 4.11 22.24
N ILE A 369 29.00 3.99 21.91
CA ILE A 369 28.56 3.83 20.51
C ILE A 369 28.91 5.08 19.70
N GLN A 370 28.72 6.27 20.26
CA GLN A 370 29.11 7.53 19.60
C GLN A 370 30.59 7.60 19.33
N LYS A 371 31.41 7.28 20.35
CA LYS A 371 32.89 7.21 20.21
C LYS A 371 33.32 6.20 19.15
N TYR A 372 32.62 5.06 19.06
CA TYR A 372 32.91 4.09 18.01
C TYR A 372 32.66 4.65 16.62
N TYR A 373 31.54 5.36 16.40
CA TYR A 373 31.27 6.00 15.10
C TYR A 373 32.26 7.11 14.78
N GLU A 374 32.73 7.88 15.79
CA GLU A 374 33.79 8.87 15.62
C GLU A 374 35.09 8.18 15.19
N SER A 375 35.48 7.07 15.80
CA SER A 375 36.64 6.28 15.38
C SER A 375 36.52 5.72 13.97
N CYS A 376 35.30 5.30 13.55
CA CYS A 376 35.06 4.87 12.18
C CYS A 376 35.23 6.01 11.17
N ALA A 377 34.81 7.23 11.52
CA ALA A 377 35.03 8.43 10.71
C ALA A 377 36.52 8.75 10.58
N GLU A 378 37.29 8.65 11.67
CA GLU A 378 38.75 8.82 11.67
C GLU A 378 39.46 7.75 10.83
N GLN A 379 38.96 6.54 10.77
CA GLN A 379 39.47 5.44 9.93
C GLN A 379 39.05 5.57 8.46
N GLY A 380 38.21 6.56 8.10
CA GLY A 380 37.88 6.87 6.72
C GLY A 380 36.48 6.38 6.28
N SER A 381 35.61 5.93 7.21
CA SER A 381 34.21 5.69 6.92
C SER A 381 33.49 6.98 6.53
N THR A 382 32.67 6.94 5.48
CA THR A 382 31.98 8.15 5.04
C THR A 382 30.78 8.49 5.96
N THR A 383 30.42 9.75 6.05
CA THR A 383 29.26 10.23 6.80
C THR A 383 27.99 9.47 6.37
N GLU A 384 27.86 9.13 5.08
CA GLU A 384 26.74 8.35 4.55
C GLU A 384 26.73 6.89 5.04
N GLN A 385 27.90 6.27 5.19
CA GLN A 385 28.03 4.92 5.75
C GLN A 385 27.67 4.91 7.24
N ILE A 386 28.12 5.93 7.97
CA ILE A 386 27.81 6.12 9.39
C ILE A 386 26.31 6.37 9.56
N GLU A 387 25.70 7.28 8.78
CA GLU A 387 24.25 7.52 8.82
C GLU A 387 23.44 6.30 8.42
N ALA A 388 23.90 5.51 7.44
CA ALA A 388 23.24 4.26 7.04
C ALA A 388 23.31 3.23 8.19
N SER A 389 24.44 3.14 8.89
CA SER A 389 24.58 2.29 10.07
C SER A 389 23.73 2.81 11.24
N GLN A 390 23.73 4.10 11.54
CA GLN A 390 22.87 4.69 12.57
C GLN A 390 21.37 4.48 12.27
N LYS A 391 20.93 4.61 11.01
CA LYS A 391 19.56 4.30 10.60
C LYS A 391 19.22 2.80 10.67
N ALA A 392 20.19 1.94 10.37
CA ALA A 392 20.04 0.50 10.54
C ALA A 392 19.92 0.12 12.03
N MET A 393 20.70 0.80 12.89
CA MET A 393 20.61 0.64 14.35
C MET A 393 19.25 1.00 14.93
N ALA A 394 18.62 2.07 14.46
CA ALA A 394 17.28 2.46 14.89
C ALA A 394 16.20 1.41 14.52
N ARG A 395 16.54 0.44 13.66
CA ARG A 395 15.67 -0.67 13.20
C ARG A 395 16.14 -2.05 13.70
N MET A 396 16.88 -2.12 14.78
CA MET A 396 17.80 -3.21 15.09
C MET A 396 17.23 -4.57 15.40
N ARG A 397 17.88 -5.60 14.81
CA ARG A 397 17.79 -7.01 15.21
C ARG A 397 18.22 -7.26 16.66
N ALA A 398 19.25 -6.56 17.16
CA ALA A 398 19.72 -6.70 18.53
C ALA A 398 18.69 -6.27 19.57
N ILE A 399 18.01 -5.13 19.32
CA ILE A 399 16.91 -4.65 20.17
C ILE A 399 15.73 -5.64 20.11
N LEU A 400 15.32 -6.02 18.90
CA LEU A 400 14.20 -6.91 18.69
C LEU A 400 14.47 -8.33 19.26
N GLY A 401 15.70 -8.78 19.23
CA GLY A 401 16.11 -10.09 19.71
C GLY A 401 16.57 -10.16 21.17
N HIS A 402 16.47 -9.06 21.95
CA HIS A 402 16.93 -9.06 23.34
C HIS A 402 16.09 -10.00 24.21
N PRO A 403 16.70 -10.89 25.03
CA PRO A 403 15.97 -11.91 25.79
C PRO A 403 14.88 -11.35 26.72
N ASP A 404 15.20 -10.28 27.46
CA ASP A 404 14.22 -9.69 28.41
C ASP A 404 13.07 -9.02 27.70
N ARG A 405 13.31 -8.39 26.53
CA ARG A 405 12.26 -7.85 25.68
C ARG A 405 11.36 -8.97 25.15
N LEU A 406 11.93 -10.06 24.67
CA LEU A 406 11.17 -11.20 24.13
C LEU A 406 10.30 -11.86 25.19
N LYS A 407 10.80 -12.02 26.43
CA LYS A 407 10.01 -12.54 27.54
C LYS A 407 8.79 -11.68 27.82
N LYS A 408 8.96 -10.35 27.94
CA LYS A 408 7.85 -9.43 28.18
C LYS A 408 6.90 -9.36 26.98
N LEU A 409 7.42 -9.42 25.77
CA LEU A 409 6.62 -9.53 24.55
C LEU A 409 5.78 -10.81 24.56
N ALA A 410 6.37 -11.94 24.97
CA ALA A 410 5.67 -13.20 25.10
C ALA A 410 4.55 -13.15 26.16
N GLU A 411 4.83 -12.52 27.32
CA GLU A 411 3.82 -12.30 28.38
C GLU A 411 2.65 -11.47 27.87
N ASP A 412 2.92 -10.35 27.22
CA ASP A 412 1.88 -9.45 26.69
C ASP A 412 1.05 -10.12 25.58
N ILE A 413 1.68 -10.79 24.63
CA ILE A 413 0.98 -11.52 23.55
C ILE A 413 0.06 -12.60 24.14
N VAL A 414 0.53 -13.37 25.12
CA VAL A 414 -0.26 -14.43 25.75
C VAL A 414 -1.48 -13.86 26.43
N LEU A 415 -1.29 -12.85 27.29
CA LEU A 415 -2.38 -12.21 28.03
C LEU A 415 -3.40 -11.55 27.10
N HIS A 416 -2.91 -10.83 26.09
CA HIS A 416 -3.77 -10.15 25.12
C HIS A 416 -4.58 -11.16 24.28
N TYR A 417 -3.94 -12.22 23.78
CA TYR A 417 -4.64 -13.24 22.98
C TYR A 417 -5.68 -14.02 23.80
N GLU A 418 -5.36 -14.36 25.04
CA GLU A 418 -6.33 -15.01 25.95
C GLU A 418 -7.52 -14.11 26.27
N ALA A 419 -7.28 -12.81 26.50
CA ALA A 419 -8.34 -11.81 26.71
C ALA A 419 -9.24 -11.69 25.47
N LEU A 420 -8.64 -11.60 24.27
CA LEU A 420 -9.37 -11.55 23.01
C LEU A 420 -10.26 -12.78 22.79
N CYS A 421 -9.75 -13.97 23.08
CA CYS A 421 -10.54 -15.21 22.99
C CYS A 421 -11.65 -15.28 24.05
N ALA A 422 -11.42 -14.75 25.24
CA ALA A 422 -12.42 -14.72 26.32
C ALA A 422 -13.56 -13.72 26.04
N GLU A 423 -13.30 -12.64 25.31
CA GLU A 423 -14.32 -11.67 24.89
C GLU A 423 -15.38 -12.31 23.97
N LYS A 424 -14.96 -13.21 23.07
CA LYS A 424 -15.84 -13.89 22.11
C LYS A 424 -15.58 -15.40 22.07
N PRO A 425 -15.98 -16.16 23.08
CA PRO A 425 -15.61 -17.58 23.24
C PRO A 425 -16.18 -18.50 22.14
N HIS A 426 -17.23 -18.08 21.43
CA HIS A 426 -17.86 -18.86 20.35
C HIS A 426 -17.30 -18.56 18.95
N VAL A 427 -16.42 -17.55 18.83
CA VAL A 427 -15.83 -17.16 17.56
C VAL A 427 -14.42 -17.72 17.45
N VAL A 428 -14.12 -18.38 16.34
CA VAL A 428 -12.75 -18.84 16.07
C VAL A 428 -11.85 -17.62 15.81
N GLN A 429 -10.88 -17.42 16.68
CA GLN A 429 -9.94 -16.31 16.60
C GLN A 429 -8.52 -16.84 16.38
N LYS A 430 -8.02 -16.74 15.17
CA LYS A 430 -6.63 -17.08 14.86
C LYS A 430 -5.74 -15.86 14.96
N ALA A 431 -4.48 -16.11 15.30
CA ALA A 431 -3.47 -15.07 15.46
C ALA A 431 -2.25 -15.32 14.57
N MET A 432 -1.61 -14.26 14.15
CA MET A 432 -0.33 -14.29 13.44
C MET A 432 0.65 -13.35 14.13
N ILE A 433 1.83 -13.84 14.45
CA ILE A 433 2.92 -13.08 15.08
C ILE A 433 4.01 -12.90 14.04
N VAL A 434 4.26 -11.66 13.60
CA VAL A 434 5.22 -11.33 12.55
C VAL A 434 6.52 -10.87 13.19
N CYS A 435 7.57 -11.68 13.10
CA CYS A 435 8.86 -11.43 13.72
C CYS A 435 9.93 -10.95 12.70
N ALA A 436 10.94 -10.24 13.20
CA ALA A 436 12.00 -9.68 12.38
C ALA A 436 12.85 -10.73 11.64
N ASP A 437 13.21 -11.81 12.34
CA ASP A 437 13.96 -12.93 11.77
C ASP A 437 13.60 -14.27 12.43
N ARG A 438 14.17 -15.36 11.89
CA ARG A 438 13.89 -16.74 12.34
C ARG A 438 14.38 -17.03 13.76
N GLY A 439 15.52 -16.49 14.14
CA GLY A 439 16.08 -16.65 15.48
C GLY A 439 15.23 -15.96 16.55
N VAL A 440 14.75 -14.74 16.25
CA VAL A 440 13.80 -14.01 17.10
C VAL A 440 12.48 -14.76 17.20
N ALA A 441 11.93 -15.21 16.07
CA ALA A 441 10.67 -15.96 16.02
C ALA A 441 10.74 -17.27 16.86
N PHE A 442 11.84 -17.99 16.76
CA PHE A 442 12.05 -19.23 17.50
C PHE A 442 12.21 -19.00 19.00
N ARG A 443 12.97 -18.00 19.41
CA ARG A 443 13.13 -17.62 20.84
C ARG A 443 11.80 -17.18 21.42
N LEU A 444 11.05 -16.31 20.71
CA LEU A 444 9.73 -15.87 21.14
C LEU A 444 8.76 -17.07 21.31
N LEU A 445 8.78 -18.01 20.37
CA LEU A 445 7.99 -19.24 20.49
C LEU A 445 8.35 -20.02 21.76
N LYS A 446 9.65 -20.17 22.08
CA LYS A 446 10.11 -20.84 23.31
C LYS A 446 9.63 -20.11 24.57
N ASP A 447 9.72 -18.78 24.59
CA ASP A 447 9.27 -17.95 25.71
C ASP A 447 7.75 -18.05 25.92
N ILE A 448 6.95 -18.03 24.83
CA ILE A 448 5.50 -18.24 24.89
C ILE A 448 5.18 -19.65 25.45
N LEU A 449 5.86 -20.68 24.98
CA LEU A 449 5.67 -22.06 25.45
C LEU A 449 6.13 -22.26 26.91
N ALA A 450 7.09 -21.48 27.39
CA ALA A 450 7.46 -21.47 28.79
C ALA A 450 6.37 -20.89 29.68
N ILE A 451 5.62 -19.88 29.19
CA ILE A 451 4.48 -19.26 29.90
C ILE A 451 3.23 -20.15 29.79
N ARG A 452 3.01 -20.79 28.64
CA ARG A 452 1.85 -21.66 28.37
C ARG A 452 2.29 -23.00 27.75
N PRO A 453 2.79 -23.93 28.55
CA PRO A 453 3.22 -25.24 28.07
C PRO A 453 2.11 -26.02 27.35
N ALA A 454 0.87 -25.84 27.77
CA ALA A 454 -0.30 -26.50 27.17
C ALA A 454 -0.51 -26.13 25.70
N TRP A 455 -0.03 -24.95 25.23
CA TRP A 455 -0.09 -24.57 23.82
C TRP A 455 0.88 -25.38 22.95
N GLY A 456 1.87 -26.05 23.55
CA GLY A 456 2.79 -26.97 22.89
C GLY A 456 2.27 -28.39 22.73
N GLU A 457 1.14 -28.75 23.37
CA GLU A 457 0.58 -30.08 23.28
C GLU A 457 -0.03 -30.33 21.90
N LYS A 458 0.32 -31.49 21.31
CA LYS A 458 -0.20 -31.89 20.00
C LYS A 458 -1.60 -32.48 20.14
N ARG A 459 -2.58 -31.74 19.64
CA ARG A 459 -4.00 -32.15 19.58
C ARG A 459 -4.52 -31.97 18.16
N ARG A 460 -5.53 -32.73 17.76
CA ARG A 460 -6.20 -32.55 16.46
C ARG A 460 -7.10 -31.29 16.47
N ALA A 461 -7.87 -31.11 17.54
CA ALA A 461 -8.75 -29.97 17.78
C ALA A 461 -8.68 -29.53 19.25
N GLU A 462 -9.20 -28.35 19.58
CA GLU A 462 -9.37 -27.88 20.96
C GLU A 462 -10.37 -28.74 21.73
N ASN A 463 -11.46 -29.12 21.04
CA ASN A 463 -12.46 -30.04 21.60
C ASN A 463 -12.82 -31.10 20.51
N GLU A 464 -12.25 -32.29 20.61
CA GLU A 464 -12.45 -33.37 19.63
C GLU A 464 -13.85 -33.96 19.68
N ASN A 465 -14.58 -33.79 20.82
CA ASN A 465 -15.93 -34.35 21.01
C ASN A 465 -17.01 -33.60 20.19
N ASP A 466 -16.75 -32.38 19.80
CA ASP A 466 -17.68 -31.55 19.01
C ASP A 466 -17.61 -31.86 17.50
N LEU A 467 -16.68 -32.69 17.08
CA LEU A 467 -16.39 -32.96 15.69
C LEU A 467 -16.83 -34.39 15.27
N THR A 468 -17.32 -34.48 14.02
CA THR A 468 -17.60 -35.79 13.41
C THR A 468 -16.30 -36.54 13.10
N LYS A 469 -16.37 -37.85 12.99
CA LYS A 469 -15.21 -38.69 12.63
C LYS A 469 -14.58 -38.22 11.29
N GLU A 470 -15.39 -37.89 10.32
CA GLU A 470 -14.93 -37.41 9.01
C GLU A 470 -14.18 -36.05 9.11
N GLN A 471 -14.61 -35.19 10.02
CA GLN A 471 -13.91 -33.91 10.30
C GLN A 471 -12.58 -34.17 11.01
N LEU A 472 -12.55 -35.08 12.00
CA LEU A 472 -11.32 -35.43 12.73
C LEU A 472 -10.28 -36.11 11.84
N ASP A 473 -10.68 -36.94 10.88
CA ASP A 473 -9.78 -37.62 9.95
C ASP A 473 -9.06 -36.63 8.99
N LYS A 474 -9.60 -35.45 8.81
CA LYS A 474 -8.96 -34.35 8.04
C LYS A 474 -7.96 -33.52 8.84
N LEU A 475 -7.88 -33.71 10.15
CA LEU A 475 -7.06 -32.97 11.08
C LEU A 475 -5.80 -33.73 11.47
N SER A 476 -4.66 -33.00 11.41
CA SER A 476 -3.38 -33.50 11.92
C SER A 476 -3.15 -33.03 13.35
N PRO A 477 -2.59 -33.86 14.25
CA PRO A 477 -2.29 -33.43 15.61
C PRO A 477 -1.14 -32.43 15.62
N LEU A 478 -1.43 -31.17 15.98
CA LEU A 478 -0.50 -30.06 16.03
C LEU A 478 -0.59 -29.29 17.35
N PRO A 479 0.49 -28.63 17.78
CA PRO A 479 0.44 -27.60 18.81
C PRO A 479 -0.51 -26.45 18.45
N LYS A 480 -1.01 -25.74 19.47
CA LYS A 480 -1.82 -24.53 19.27
C LYS A 480 -1.03 -23.42 18.60
N ILE A 481 0.28 -23.33 18.89
CA ILE A 481 1.22 -22.38 18.31
C ILE A 481 2.32 -23.08 17.53
N ASN A 482 2.64 -22.62 16.32
CA ASN A 482 3.70 -23.20 15.48
C ASN A 482 4.53 -22.13 14.78
N LEU A 483 5.82 -22.44 14.57
CA LEU A 483 6.71 -21.63 13.73
C LEU A 483 6.50 -21.97 12.24
N VAL A 484 6.33 -20.93 11.42
CA VAL A 484 6.22 -21.07 9.95
C VAL A 484 7.33 -20.26 9.29
N ALA A 485 8.43 -20.92 9.03
CA ALA A 485 9.61 -20.32 8.41
C ALA A 485 10.36 -21.33 7.53
N THR A 486 11.17 -20.82 6.59
CA THR A 486 12.02 -21.67 5.76
C THR A 486 13.30 -22.07 6.52
N GLN A 487 13.79 -23.27 6.29
CA GLN A 487 15.09 -23.71 6.78
C GLN A 487 16.24 -22.90 6.14
N GLY A 488 17.25 -22.57 6.91
CA GLY A 488 18.48 -21.94 6.45
C GLY A 488 19.68 -22.86 6.64
N ALA A 489 20.67 -22.78 5.74
CA ALA A 489 21.85 -23.62 5.77
C ALA A 489 22.68 -23.45 7.05
N ASN A 490 22.62 -22.29 7.69
CA ASN A 490 23.40 -21.95 8.89
C ASN A 490 22.52 -21.88 10.17
N ASP A 491 21.31 -22.42 10.14
CA ASP A 491 20.44 -22.45 11.31
C ASP A 491 20.97 -23.42 12.36
N GLU A 492 20.83 -23.06 13.65
CA GLU A 492 21.05 -23.99 14.75
C GLU A 492 20.11 -25.20 14.61
N LYS A 493 20.58 -26.39 15.04
CA LYS A 493 19.88 -27.65 14.86
C LYS A 493 18.41 -27.61 15.32
N GLU A 494 18.14 -27.05 16.49
CA GLU A 494 16.77 -26.93 17.02
C GLU A 494 15.86 -26.04 16.18
N LEU A 495 16.39 -24.91 15.70
CA LEU A 495 15.68 -24.00 14.81
C LEU A 495 15.42 -24.66 13.44
N TYR A 496 16.43 -25.36 12.91
CA TYR A 496 16.31 -26.07 11.64
C TYR A 496 15.21 -27.15 11.70
N GLU A 497 15.18 -27.94 12.79
CA GLU A 497 14.15 -28.96 13.02
C GLU A 497 12.76 -28.32 13.21
N ALA A 498 12.65 -27.20 13.92
CA ALA A 498 11.39 -26.49 14.15
C ALA A 498 10.78 -25.90 12.85
N CYS A 499 11.60 -25.44 11.91
CA CYS A 499 11.15 -24.97 10.60
C CYS A 499 10.56 -26.07 9.71
N GLY A 500 10.98 -27.32 9.90
CA GLY A 500 10.48 -28.50 9.19
C GLY A 500 10.67 -28.46 7.66
N THR A 501 10.28 -29.55 6.99
CA THR A 501 10.39 -29.70 5.53
C THR A 501 9.36 -28.85 4.76
N LYS A 502 9.48 -28.82 3.43
CA LYS A 502 8.49 -28.15 2.56
C LYS A 502 7.11 -28.81 2.70
N GLU A 503 7.06 -30.12 2.83
CA GLU A 503 5.85 -30.91 3.02
C GLU A 503 5.18 -30.59 4.37
N TYR A 504 5.99 -30.48 5.43
CA TYR A 504 5.52 -30.07 6.75
C TYR A 504 4.88 -28.68 6.71
N ARG A 505 5.48 -27.71 6.04
CA ARG A 505 4.93 -26.36 5.88
C ARG A 505 3.62 -26.34 5.06
N LYS A 506 3.51 -27.20 4.02
CA LYS A 506 2.25 -27.37 3.28
C LYS A 506 1.15 -27.96 4.17
N MET A 507 1.51 -28.88 5.06
CA MET A 507 0.57 -29.42 6.04
C MET A 507 0.15 -28.33 7.04
N LEU A 508 1.08 -27.51 7.55
CA LEU A 508 0.76 -26.38 8.41
C LEU A 508 -0.20 -25.39 7.71
N ASP A 509 0.04 -25.07 6.43
CA ASP A 509 -0.86 -24.21 5.63
C ASP A 509 -2.29 -24.76 5.60
N LYS A 510 -2.45 -26.03 5.26
CA LYS A 510 -3.74 -26.71 5.20
C LYS A 510 -4.45 -26.73 6.56
N GLN A 511 -3.70 -26.99 7.63
CA GLN A 511 -4.26 -27.04 8.98
C GLN A 511 -4.60 -25.67 9.53
N PHE A 512 -3.81 -24.65 9.27
CA PHE A 512 -4.13 -23.27 9.68
C PHE A 512 -5.34 -22.69 8.94
N LYS A 513 -5.62 -23.11 7.73
CA LYS A 513 -6.85 -22.77 6.99
C LYS A 513 -8.09 -23.49 7.52
N ASN A 514 -7.93 -24.60 8.23
CA ASN A 514 -9.06 -25.35 8.80
C ASN A 514 -9.39 -24.81 10.22
N ASP A 515 -10.60 -24.29 10.40
CA ASP A 515 -11.01 -23.66 11.65
C ASP A 515 -11.19 -24.66 12.81
N ASN A 516 -11.39 -25.93 12.50
CA ASN A 516 -11.49 -27.00 13.51
C ASN A 516 -10.12 -27.44 14.03
N SER A 517 -9.01 -27.12 13.36
CA SER A 517 -7.67 -27.49 13.78
C SER A 517 -7.28 -26.86 15.12
N ASN A 518 -6.52 -27.60 15.94
CA ASN A 518 -5.91 -27.04 17.15
C ASN A 518 -4.90 -25.92 16.87
N PHE A 519 -4.37 -25.84 15.64
CA PHE A 519 -3.41 -24.79 15.25
C PHE A 519 -4.08 -23.45 15.07
N LYS A 520 -3.91 -22.55 16.06
CA LYS A 520 -4.56 -21.23 16.14
C LYS A 520 -3.58 -20.05 16.00
N ILE A 521 -2.30 -20.21 16.35
CA ILE A 521 -1.31 -19.13 16.42
C ILE A 521 -0.12 -19.47 15.53
N ALA A 522 0.12 -18.69 14.48
CA ALA A 522 1.26 -18.83 13.59
C ALA A 522 2.34 -17.79 13.90
N VAL A 523 3.57 -18.24 14.19
CA VAL A 523 4.73 -17.36 14.30
C VAL A 523 5.46 -17.37 12.95
N VAL A 524 5.53 -16.20 12.30
CA VAL A 524 6.00 -16.06 10.92
C VAL A 524 7.10 -15.00 10.81
N VAL A 525 7.88 -15.05 9.72
CA VAL A 525 8.89 -14.03 9.40
C VAL A 525 8.54 -13.33 8.09
N ASP A 526 8.61 -14.03 6.97
CA ASP A 526 8.27 -13.53 5.62
C ASP A 526 7.17 -14.35 4.95
N MET A 527 6.96 -15.58 5.43
CA MET A 527 5.91 -16.45 4.92
C MET A 527 4.55 -16.00 5.43
N TRP A 528 3.51 -16.15 4.61
CA TRP A 528 2.11 -15.85 4.91
C TRP A 528 1.76 -14.36 5.12
N ILE A 529 2.72 -13.48 5.28
CA ILE A 529 2.46 -12.03 5.39
C ILE A 529 1.88 -11.44 4.09
N THR A 530 2.10 -12.13 2.97
CA THR A 530 1.54 -11.76 1.65
C THR A 530 1.02 -12.99 0.94
N GLY A 531 -0.11 -12.87 0.22
CA GLY A 531 -0.66 -13.97 -0.59
C GLY A 531 -1.38 -15.09 0.17
N PHE A 532 -1.50 -14.99 1.50
CA PHE A 532 -2.12 -16.01 2.34
C PHE A 532 -3.51 -15.57 2.81
N ASP A 533 -4.52 -16.42 2.68
CA ASP A 533 -5.92 -16.08 2.98
C ASP A 533 -6.52 -17.01 4.03
N VAL A 534 -6.90 -16.44 5.18
CA VAL A 534 -7.55 -17.12 6.30
C VAL A 534 -8.57 -16.17 6.93
N PRO A 535 -9.87 -16.32 6.62
CA PRO A 535 -10.92 -15.43 7.12
C PRO A 535 -10.99 -15.33 8.64
N SER A 536 -10.75 -16.43 9.35
CA SER A 536 -10.72 -16.50 10.82
C SER A 536 -9.49 -15.86 11.49
N LEU A 537 -8.53 -15.29 10.72
CA LEU A 537 -7.40 -14.54 11.26
C LEU A 537 -7.91 -13.22 11.87
N ALA A 538 -8.01 -13.16 13.19
CA ALA A 538 -8.59 -12.05 13.93
C ALA A 538 -7.56 -11.01 14.34
N VAL A 539 -6.35 -11.42 14.72
CA VAL A 539 -5.32 -10.52 15.24
C VAL A 539 -3.96 -10.80 14.60
N MET A 540 -3.24 -9.71 14.36
CA MET A 540 -1.85 -9.72 13.89
C MET A 540 -0.97 -8.91 14.83
N TYR A 541 0.03 -9.56 15.40
CA TYR A 541 1.06 -8.96 16.24
C TYR A 541 2.27 -8.63 15.39
N ILE A 542 2.64 -7.36 15.29
CA ILE A 542 3.74 -6.91 14.42
C ILE A 542 4.95 -6.54 15.27
N ASP A 543 5.99 -7.37 15.17
CA ASP A 543 7.31 -7.16 15.77
C ASP A 543 8.41 -7.15 14.68
N LYS A 544 8.09 -6.50 13.55
CA LYS A 544 8.97 -6.41 12.38
C LYS A 544 8.80 -5.07 11.68
N PRO A 545 9.89 -4.33 11.38
CA PRO A 545 9.81 -3.15 10.53
C PRO A 545 9.41 -3.56 9.10
N LEU A 546 8.25 -3.12 8.66
CA LEU A 546 7.69 -3.42 7.34
C LEU A 546 7.73 -2.17 6.46
N GLN A 547 8.06 -2.35 5.18
CA GLN A 547 7.99 -1.28 4.19
C GLN A 547 6.53 -0.97 3.84
N LYS A 548 6.24 0.27 3.39
CA LYS A 548 4.89 0.80 3.15
C LYS A 548 3.95 -0.18 2.42
N HIS A 549 4.34 -0.68 1.26
CA HIS A 549 3.52 -1.62 0.47
C HIS A 549 3.38 -3.01 1.16
N THR A 550 4.47 -3.54 1.71
CA THR A 550 4.43 -4.81 2.46
C THR A 550 3.57 -4.67 3.72
N LEU A 551 3.62 -3.51 4.37
CA LEU A 551 2.81 -3.21 5.54
C LEU A 551 1.32 -3.30 5.22
N ILE A 552 0.84 -2.61 4.17
CA ILE A 552 -0.58 -2.67 3.74
C ILE A 552 -1.00 -4.11 3.41
N GLN A 553 -0.18 -4.85 2.69
CA GLN A 553 -0.47 -6.25 2.36
C GLN A 553 -0.52 -7.15 3.59
N THR A 554 0.33 -6.88 4.58
CA THR A 554 0.38 -7.63 5.83
C THR A 554 -0.87 -7.34 6.68
N ILE A 555 -1.19 -6.08 6.94
CA ILE A 555 -2.36 -5.72 7.75
C ILE A 555 -3.69 -6.12 7.08
N SER A 556 -3.72 -6.18 5.74
CA SER A 556 -4.91 -6.64 5.01
C SER A 556 -5.21 -8.14 5.19
N ARG A 557 -4.39 -8.91 5.89
CA ARG A 557 -4.69 -10.32 6.20
C ARG A 557 -5.79 -10.45 7.26
N VAL A 558 -5.90 -9.50 8.18
CA VAL A 558 -6.93 -9.51 9.23
C VAL A 558 -8.26 -8.89 8.80
N ASN A 559 -8.36 -8.33 7.60
CA ASN A 559 -9.58 -7.62 7.16
C ASN A 559 -10.64 -8.52 6.49
N ARG A 560 -10.49 -9.84 6.53
CA ARG A 560 -11.48 -10.76 5.95
C ARG A 560 -12.73 -10.85 6.80
N VAL A 561 -13.89 -10.89 6.13
CA VAL A 561 -15.17 -11.19 6.78
C VAL A 561 -15.17 -12.63 7.27
N PHE A 562 -15.56 -12.83 8.51
CA PHE A 562 -15.75 -14.13 9.12
C PHE A 562 -16.89 -14.05 10.13
N ASP A 563 -17.62 -15.14 10.33
CA ASP A 563 -18.78 -15.16 11.23
C ASP A 563 -18.40 -14.75 12.67
N GLY A 564 -19.12 -13.76 13.21
CA GLY A 564 -18.85 -13.18 14.52
C GLY A 564 -17.65 -12.24 14.61
N LYS A 565 -16.93 -11.97 13.52
CA LYS A 565 -15.78 -11.09 13.47
C LYS A 565 -16.17 -9.67 13.01
N ASP A 566 -16.14 -8.69 13.89
CA ASP A 566 -16.52 -7.31 13.61
C ASP A 566 -15.36 -6.48 13.04
N LYS A 567 -14.13 -6.77 13.45
CA LYS A 567 -12.91 -6.06 13.06
C LYS A 567 -11.72 -7.00 12.99
N GLY A 568 -10.73 -6.65 12.19
CA GLY A 568 -9.39 -7.23 12.26
C GLY A 568 -8.52 -6.36 13.17
N LEU A 569 -7.71 -6.96 14.03
CA LEU A 569 -6.86 -6.25 14.97
C LEU A 569 -5.39 -6.32 14.56
N VAL A 570 -4.72 -5.18 14.55
CA VAL A 570 -3.27 -5.06 14.34
C VAL A 570 -2.65 -4.49 15.61
N VAL A 571 -1.85 -5.30 16.28
CA VAL A 571 -1.10 -4.94 17.49
C VAL A 571 0.35 -4.67 17.10
N ASP A 572 0.83 -3.47 17.40
CA ASP A 572 2.13 -2.97 16.95
C ASP A 572 3.10 -2.76 18.10
N TYR A 573 4.21 -3.50 18.10
CA TYR A 573 5.26 -3.43 19.11
C TYR A 573 6.49 -2.60 18.71
N ILE A 574 6.50 -2.03 17.49
CA ILE A 574 7.66 -1.32 16.94
C ILE A 574 7.38 0.11 16.48
N GLY A 575 6.14 0.60 16.61
CA GLY A 575 5.78 1.98 16.31
C GLY A 575 5.60 2.28 14.82
N ILE A 576 4.95 1.38 14.06
CA ILE A 576 4.68 1.56 12.62
C ILE A 576 3.48 2.49 12.32
N LYS A 577 2.87 3.12 13.32
CA LYS A 577 1.64 3.92 13.14
C LYS A 577 1.75 4.94 12.02
N ASN A 578 2.85 5.67 11.96
CA ASN A 578 3.03 6.71 10.93
C ASN A 578 3.23 6.12 9.54
N ASP A 579 4.04 5.05 9.44
CA ASP A 579 4.23 4.34 8.17
C ASP A 579 2.92 3.71 7.69
N MET A 580 2.08 3.23 8.63
CA MET A 580 0.75 2.69 8.35
C MET A 580 -0.21 3.79 7.88
N MET A 581 -0.26 4.94 8.56
CA MET A 581 -1.13 6.06 8.18
C MET A 581 -0.73 6.64 6.82
N GLU A 582 0.56 6.80 6.56
CA GLU A 582 1.06 7.23 5.25
C GLU A 582 0.74 6.20 4.15
N ALA A 583 0.91 4.92 4.45
CA ALA A 583 0.58 3.84 3.54
C ALA A 583 -0.94 3.77 3.26
N ILE A 584 -1.79 3.90 4.29
CA ILE A 584 -3.25 3.96 4.13
C ILE A 584 -3.66 5.18 3.31
N LYS A 585 -3.04 6.35 3.54
CA LYS A 585 -3.31 7.56 2.77
C LYS A 585 -2.91 7.39 1.30
N LYS A 586 -1.75 6.79 1.03
CA LYS A 586 -1.26 6.54 -0.33
C LYS A 586 -2.07 5.45 -1.06
N TYR A 587 -2.52 4.42 -0.36
CA TYR A 587 -3.14 3.22 -0.95
C TYR A 587 -4.59 2.97 -0.52
N GLY A 588 -5.17 3.81 0.31
CA GLY A 588 -6.52 3.63 0.87
C GLY A 588 -7.58 4.62 0.37
N GLY A 589 -7.20 5.67 -0.32
CA GLY A 589 -8.08 6.70 -0.88
C GLY A 589 -8.07 6.73 -2.41
N PRO A 590 -9.04 7.42 -3.05
CA PRO A 590 -8.96 7.70 -4.47
C PRO A 590 -7.68 8.51 -4.74
N GLN A 591 -6.86 8.03 -5.66
CA GLN A 591 -5.68 8.76 -6.11
C GLN A 591 -6.12 9.86 -7.08
N GLU A 592 -5.79 11.10 -6.77
CA GLU A 592 -5.66 12.15 -7.78
C GLU A 592 -4.54 11.74 -8.74
N SER A 593 -4.72 11.99 -10.03
CA SER A 593 -3.82 11.56 -11.10
C SER A 593 -2.37 11.99 -10.84
N PRO A 594 -1.39 11.07 -10.93
CA PRO A 594 0.03 11.39 -10.69
C PRO A 594 0.71 12.13 -11.84
N VAL A 595 -0.03 12.61 -12.84
CA VAL A 595 0.54 13.17 -14.09
C VAL A 595 1.45 14.37 -13.84
N ASP A 596 1.13 15.23 -12.85
CA ASP A 596 1.95 16.41 -12.55
C ASP A 596 3.28 16.08 -11.80
N GLU A 597 3.30 15.01 -10.98
CA GLU A 597 4.53 14.61 -10.27
C GLU A 597 5.55 13.93 -11.19
N LEU A 598 5.10 13.25 -12.23
CA LEU A 598 5.99 12.57 -13.17
C LEU A 598 6.75 13.59 -14.04
N ASP A 599 6.08 14.59 -14.59
CA ASP A 599 6.69 15.65 -15.41
C ASP A 599 7.71 16.45 -14.60
N ILE A 600 7.37 16.79 -13.35
CA ILE A 600 8.31 17.45 -12.41
C ILE A 600 9.51 16.53 -12.15
N THR A 601 9.30 15.24 -11.94
CA THR A 601 10.38 14.29 -11.67
C THR A 601 11.26 14.07 -12.90
N ILE A 602 10.69 14.04 -14.10
CA ILE A 602 11.44 14.01 -15.36
C ILE A 602 12.30 15.28 -15.52
N GLY A 603 11.74 16.45 -15.19
CA GLY A 603 12.48 17.70 -15.14
C GLY A 603 13.66 17.67 -14.16
N ILE A 604 13.45 17.14 -12.95
CA ILE A 604 14.49 16.93 -11.93
C ILE A 604 15.55 15.94 -12.43
N PHE A 605 15.14 14.84 -13.05
CA PHE A 605 16.05 13.85 -13.63
C PHE A 605 16.94 14.47 -14.71
N ARG A 606 16.37 15.20 -15.66
CA ARG A 606 17.11 15.88 -16.75
C ARG A 606 18.09 16.93 -16.23
N ASN A 607 17.68 17.69 -15.21
CA ASN A 607 18.57 18.66 -14.55
C ASN A 607 19.76 17.98 -13.87
N HIS A 608 19.57 16.88 -13.14
CA HIS A 608 20.66 16.15 -12.53
C HIS A 608 21.57 15.48 -13.55
N LEU A 609 21.00 14.95 -14.65
CA LEU A 609 21.76 14.39 -15.76
C LEU A 609 22.71 15.45 -16.34
N LYS A 610 22.17 16.65 -16.62
CA LYS A 610 22.95 17.77 -17.16
C LYS A 610 24.03 18.25 -16.18
N MET A 611 23.74 18.35 -14.89
CA MET A 611 24.74 18.72 -13.87
C MET A 611 25.89 17.72 -13.80
N ILE A 612 25.64 16.44 -14.02
CA ILE A 612 26.68 15.41 -14.06
C ILE A 612 27.43 15.47 -15.41
N ASP A 613 26.74 15.72 -16.54
CA ASP A 613 27.37 15.96 -17.83
C ASP A 613 28.37 17.12 -17.74
N ASP A 614 27.97 18.23 -17.12
CA ASP A 614 28.83 19.42 -16.92
C ASP A 614 30.03 19.10 -15.99
N LEU A 615 29.84 18.26 -14.98
CA LEU A 615 30.89 17.85 -14.04
C LEU A 615 31.96 16.96 -14.71
N LEU A 616 31.52 16.15 -15.69
CA LEU A 616 32.37 15.25 -16.47
C LEU A 616 32.83 15.88 -17.82
N LEU A 617 32.65 17.20 -17.98
CA LEU A 617 33.08 17.92 -19.17
C LEU A 617 34.60 17.73 -19.36
N GLY A 618 35.01 17.13 -20.47
CA GLY A 618 36.42 16.79 -20.73
C GLY A 618 36.74 15.30 -20.61
N PHE A 619 35.85 14.48 -20.09
CA PHE A 619 35.99 13.03 -20.12
C PHE A 619 35.33 12.44 -21.38
N ASN A 620 36.06 11.60 -22.13
CA ASN A 620 35.51 10.94 -23.32
C ASN A 620 34.85 9.61 -22.97
N ALA A 621 33.52 9.63 -22.88
CA ALA A 621 32.71 8.46 -22.56
C ALA A 621 32.30 7.61 -23.77
N SER A 622 32.71 7.95 -25.00
CA SER A 622 32.24 7.30 -26.25
C SER A 622 32.37 5.78 -26.25
N LYS A 623 33.48 5.25 -25.69
CA LYS A 623 33.73 3.80 -25.59
C LYS A 623 32.76 3.05 -24.68
N PHE A 624 32.08 3.72 -23.76
CA PHE A 624 31.02 3.11 -22.97
C PHE A 624 29.78 2.83 -23.81
N PHE A 625 29.42 3.74 -24.71
CA PHE A 625 28.22 3.63 -25.53
C PHE A 625 28.38 2.74 -26.76
N THR A 626 29.56 2.75 -27.38
CA THR A 626 29.79 2.09 -28.69
C THR A 626 30.78 0.92 -28.59
N GLY A 627 31.48 0.71 -27.48
CA GLY A 627 32.54 -0.28 -27.34
C GLY A 627 32.04 -1.68 -26.92
N GLU A 628 32.94 -2.65 -27.12
CA GLU A 628 32.77 -4.01 -26.62
C GLU A 628 32.74 -4.08 -25.07
N PRO A 629 32.18 -5.12 -24.46
CA PRO A 629 31.99 -5.19 -22.98
C PRO A 629 33.24 -4.89 -22.15
N LEU A 630 34.43 -5.32 -22.63
CA LEU A 630 35.70 -5.01 -21.95
C LEU A 630 36.09 -3.55 -22.09
N GLU A 631 35.84 -2.92 -23.24
CA GLU A 631 36.10 -1.51 -23.49
C GLU A 631 35.17 -0.63 -22.63
N ARG A 632 33.91 -1.03 -22.48
CA ARG A 632 32.92 -0.40 -21.59
C ARG A 632 33.38 -0.41 -20.14
N LEU A 633 33.87 -1.56 -19.66
CA LEU A 633 34.38 -1.70 -18.30
C LEU A 633 35.64 -0.81 -18.06
N ASN A 634 36.57 -0.81 -19.01
CA ASN A 634 37.76 0.04 -18.93
C ASN A 634 37.39 1.54 -18.96
N CYS A 635 36.38 1.93 -19.74
CA CYS A 635 35.88 3.29 -19.77
C CYS A 635 35.26 3.68 -18.40
N LEU A 636 34.51 2.79 -17.77
CA LEU A 636 33.93 3.00 -16.44
C LEU A 636 35.01 3.18 -15.37
N ASN A 637 36.06 2.36 -15.38
CA ASN A 637 37.18 2.48 -14.45
C ASN A 637 37.93 3.83 -14.65
N SER A 638 38.19 4.23 -15.90
CA SER A 638 38.81 5.51 -16.21
C SER A 638 37.92 6.71 -15.82
N ALA A 639 36.62 6.59 -15.93
CA ALA A 639 35.67 7.59 -15.50
C ALA A 639 35.63 7.71 -13.96
N ALA A 640 35.72 6.60 -13.24
CA ALA A 640 35.83 6.60 -11.79
C ALA A 640 37.10 7.27 -11.32
N GLU A 641 38.25 6.98 -11.94
CA GLU A 641 39.52 7.68 -11.67
C GLU A 641 39.44 9.18 -11.96
N TYR A 642 38.80 9.57 -13.09
CA TYR A 642 38.60 10.97 -13.43
C TYR A 642 37.80 11.71 -12.34
N VAL A 643 36.71 11.10 -11.88
CA VAL A 643 35.87 11.67 -10.80
C VAL A 643 36.66 11.80 -9.49
N GLN A 644 37.46 10.78 -9.17
CA GLN A 644 38.27 10.74 -7.92
C GLN A 644 39.53 11.60 -7.99
N SER A 645 39.89 12.12 -9.15
CA SER A 645 41.10 12.98 -9.31
C SER A 645 41.06 14.26 -8.46
N ARG A 646 39.84 14.71 -8.05
CA ARG A 646 39.64 15.86 -7.16
C ARG A 646 38.54 15.51 -6.12
N LYS A 647 38.86 15.76 -4.85
CA LYS A 647 37.95 15.47 -3.73
C LYS A 647 36.61 16.17 -3.85
N ASP A 648 36.58 17.42 -4.30
CA ASP A 648 35.35 18.18 -4.52
C ASP A 648 34.50 17.58 -5.66
N THR A 649 35.15 17.13 -6.73
CA THR A 649 34.46 16.47 -7.87
C THR A 649 33.84 15.15 -7.42
N GLU A 650 34.55 14.35 -6.65
CA GLU A 650 34.05 13.10 -6.08
C GLU A 650 32.82 13.34 -5.20
N THR A 651 32.89 14.26 -4.25
CA THR A 651 31.80 14.57 -3.32
C THR A 651 30.55 15.07 -4.06
N ARG A 652 30.73 16.00 -5.02
CA ARG A 652 29.61 16.52 -5.84
C ARG A 652 29.01 15.44 -6.73
N PHE A 653 29.84 14.63 -7.38
CA PHE A 653 29.41 13.53 -8.23
C PHE A 653 28.60 12.50 -7.43
N MET A 654 29.08 12.08 -6.26
CA MET A 654 28.40 11.11 -5.42
C MET A 654 27.05 11.63 -4.91
N GLY A 655 26.94 12.92 -4.58
CA GLY A 655 25.71 13.58 -4.20
C GLY A 655 24.69 13.69 -5.36
N LEU A 656 25.14 14.13 -6.53
CA LEU A 656 24.31 14.27 -7.73
C LEU A 656 23.81 12.91 -8.25
N SER A 657 24.71 11.93 -8.34
CA SER A 657 24.36 10.58 -8.82
C SER A 657 23.42 9.81 -7.88
N ARG A 658 23.44 10.14 -6.57
CA ARG A 658 22.44 9.61 -5.62
C ARG A 658 21.04 10.15 -5.92
N ARG A 659 20.91 11.46 -6.16
CA ARG A 659 19.62 12.09 -6.51
C ARG A 659 19.15 11.65 -7.89
N LEU A 660 20.08 11.56 -8.86
CA LEU A 660 19.79 10.99 -10.18
C LEU A 660 19.23 9.58 -10.08
N LYS A 661 19.78 8.73 -9.20
CA LYS A 661 19.28 7.36 -8.99
C LYS A 661 17.83 7.34 -8.52
N SER A 662 17.47 8.23 -7.58
CA SER A 662 16.11 8.33 -7.06
C SER A 662 15.14 8.78 -8.15
N ALA A 663 15.48 9.82 -8.91
CA ALA A 663 14.67 10.30 -10.03
C ALA A 663 14.60 9.26 -11.17
N TYR A 664 15.73 8.61 -11.51
CA TYR A 664 15.79 7.55 -12.53
C TYR A 664 14.87 6.37 -12.23
N ASN A 665 14.84 5.91 -10.98
CA ASN A 665 13.97 4.80 -10.59
C ASN A 665 12.48 5.13 -10.76
N ILE A 666 12.09 6.40 -10.67
CA ILE A 666 10.72 6.86 -10.87
C ILE A 666 10.43 7.07 -12.37
N CYS A 667 11.33 7.73 -13.11
CA CYS A 667 11.10 8.10 -14.51
C CYS A 667 11.35 6.97 -15.52
N PHE A 668 12.29 6.05 -15.22
CA PHE A 668 12.66 5.00 -16.18
C PHE A 668 11.51 4.10 -16.61
N PRO A 669 10.59 3.67 -15.70
CA PRO A 669 9.45 2.84 -16.09
C PRO A 669 8.40 3.56 -16.95
N SER A 670 8.36 4.91 -16.97
CA SER A 670 7.37 5.68 -17.74
C SER A 670 7.52 5.53 -19.25
N GLY A 671 8.72 5.17 -19.72
CA GLY A 671 9.06 5.12 -21.15
C GLY A 671 9.25 6.49 -21.81
N GLU A 672 9.23 7.58 -21.03
CA GLU A 672 9.40 8.97 -21.49
C GLU A 672 10.86 9.41 -21.58
N LEU A 673 11.78 8.61 -21.03
CA LEU A 673 13.20 8.86 -21.16
C LEU A 673 13.70 8.31 -22.49
N THR A 674 14.51 9.12 -23.19
CA THR A 674 15.15 8.67 -24.42
C THR A 674 16.19 7.57 -24.14
N ASP A 675 16.51 6.76 -25.15
CA ASP A 675 17.56 5.74 -25.04
C ASP A 675 18.91 6.36 -24.64
N GLU A 676 19.20 7.58 -25.13
CA GLU A 676 20.41 8.33 -24.78
C GLU A 676 20.40 8.75 -23.30
N GLU A 677 19.31 9.33 -22.78
CA GLU A 677 19.14 9.69 -21.37
C GLU A 677 19.28 8.49 -20.45
N THR A 678 18.69 7.37 -20.86
CA THR A 678 18.76 6.09 -20.12
C THR A 678 20.20 5.56 -20.08
N ALA A 679 20.89 5.55 -21.23
CA ALA A 679 22.28 5.08 -21.31
C ALA A 679 23.23 5.94 -20.48
N LYS A 680 23.07 7.28 -20.52
CA LYS A 680 23.84 8.21 -19.68
C LYS A 680 23.60 7.98 -18.19
N ALA A 681 22.35 7.84 -17.78
CA ALA A 681 22.02 7.56 -16.37
C ALA A 681 22.67 6.25 -15.89
N GLN A 682 22.59 5.19 -16.69
CA GLN A 682 23.24 3.91 -16.37
C GLN A 682 24.76 4.05 -16.28
N PHE A 683 25.39 4.84 -17.15
CA PHE A 683 26.82 5.13 -17.08
C PHE A 683 27.20 5.79 -15.75
N TYR A 684 26.50 6.84 -15.35
CA TYR A 684 26.80 7.55 -14.10
C TYR A 684 26.54 6.72 -12.84
N LEU A 685 25.49 5.93 -12.86
CA LEU A 685 25.18 5.02 -11.74
C LEU A 685 26.20 3.88 -11.64
N ALA A 686 26.76 3.44 -12.75
CA ALA A 686 27.84 2.45 -12.76
C ALA A 686 29.16 3.03 -12.20
N ILE A 687 29.51 4.26 -12.60
CA ILE A 687 30.68 4.99 -12.03
C ILE A 687 30.52 5.14 -10.51
N ARG A 688 29.34 5.60 -10.05
CA ARG A 688 29.04 5.70 -8.63
C ARG A 688 29.25 4.39 -7.90
N SER A 689 28.78 3.27 -8.46
CA SER A 689 28.95 1.94 -7.89
C SER A 689 30.42 1.52 -7.78
N ILE A 690 31.25 1.88 -8.77
CA ILE A 690 32.70 1.59 -8.76
C ILE A 690 33.38 2.40 -7.66
N ILE A 691 33.15 3.72 -7.60
CA ILE A 691 33.74 4.60 -6.59
C ILE A 691 33.34 4.12 -5.20
N TYR A 692 32.06 3.81 -4.98
CA TYR A 692 31.58 3.29 -3.71
C TYR A 692 32.28 2.02 -3.27
N LYS A 693 32.61 1.13 -4.21
CA LYS A 693 33.36 -0.10 -3.91
C LYS A 693 34.85 0.12 -3.69
N GLN A 694 35.45 1.13 -4.34
CA GLN A 694 36.87 1.45 -4.21
C GLN A 694 37.15 2.24 -2.94
N THR A 695 36.25 3.10 -2.50
CA THR A 695 36.36 3.87 -1.26
C THR A 695 36.13 3.04 0.02
N LYS A 696 35.71 1.78 -0.16
CA LYS A 696 35.66 0.77 0.91
C LYS A 696 37.03 0.28 1.42
N GLY A 697 38.06 1.09 1.56
CA GLY A 697 39.38 0.71 2.09
C GLY A 697 39.32 -0.15 3.36
N ASN A 698 40.29 -0.10 4.23
CA ASN A 698 40.27 -0.79 5.55
C ASN A 698 39.30 -0.17 6.57
N ALA A 699 38.60 0.92 6.20
CA ALA A 699 37.57 1.52 7.03
C ALA A 699 36.34 0.60 7.13
N PRO A 700 35.71 0.43 8.31
CA PRO A 700 34.49 -0.36 8.47
C PRO A 700 33.37 0.17 7.55
N ASP A 701 32.74 -0.72 6.78
CA ASP A 701 31.53 -0.39 6.03
C ASP A 701 30.29 -0.41 6.97
N ALA A 702 29.15 0.02 6.44
CA ALA A 702 27.93 0.06 7.23
C ALA A 702 27.55 -1.31 7.84
N GLU A 703 27.88 -2.41 7.16
CA GLU A 703 27.58 -3.78 7.62
C GLU A 703 28.55 -4.18 8.77
N ALA A 704 29.83 -3.87 8.64
CA ALA A 704 30.81 -4.10 9.70
C ALA A 704 30.54 -3.22 10.93
N MET A 705 30.17 -1.93 10.72
CA MET A 705 29.75 -1.05 11.79
C MET A 705 28.47 -1.57 12.48
N ASN A 706 27.48 -2.03 11.72
CA ASN A 706 26.26 -2.60 12.27
C ASN A 706 26.57 -3.80 13.18
N GLN A 707 27.48 -4.67 12.78
CA GLN A 707 27.83 -5.88 13.53
C GLN A 707 28.50 -5.56 14.88
N VAL A 708 29.39 -4.56 14.91
CA VAL A 708 30.05 -4.12 16.15
C VAL A 708 29.05 -3.42 17.07
N VAL A 709 28.28 -2.50 16.51
CA VAL A 709 27.29 -1.75 17.27
C VAL A 709 26.15 -2.67 17.74
N GLU A 710 25.79 -3.67 16.96
CA GLU A 710 24.83 -4.70 17.39
C GLU A 710 25.29 -5.45 18.64
N ASN A 711 26.58 -5.78 18.74
CA ASN A 711 27.15 -6.40 19.95
C ASN A 711 27.15 -5.42 21.13
N MET A 712 27.56 -4.15 20.91
CA MET A 712 27.54 -3.11 21.94
C MET A 712 26.13 -2.87 22.49
N VAL A 713 25.13 -2.83 21.62
CA VAL A 713 23.71 -2.65 22.00
C VAL A 713 23.18 -3.89 22.71
N ARG A 714 23.58 -5.08 22.30
CA ARG A 714 23.15 -6.35 22.94
C ARG A 714 23.59 -6.42 24.40
N GLU A 715 24.76 -5.87 24.75
CA GLU A 715 25.27 -5.80 26.10
C GLU A 715 24.61 -4.66 26.92
N ALA A 716 24.04 -3.70 26.24
CA ALA A 716 23.59 -2.41 26.80
C ALA A 716 22.11 -2.34 27.17
N ILE A 717 21.27 -3.23 26.67
CA ILE A 717 19.81 -3.06 26.73
C ILE A 717 19.23 -3.58 28.05
N ALA A 718 18.54 -2.71 28.79
CA ALA A 718 17.60 -3.09 29.85
C ALA A 718 16.17 -2.80 29.42
N CYS A 719 15.31 -3.83 29.42
CA CYS A 719 13.89 -3.67 29.09
C CYS A 719 13.09 -3.32 30.36
N THR A 720 12.41 -2.16 30.37
CA THR A 720 11.65 -1.68 31.54
C THR A 720 10.19 -2.05 31.54
N GLY A 721 9.64 -2.58 30.47
CA GLY A 721 8.23 -3.02 30.35
C GLY A 721 7.61 -2.72 28.99
N ILE A 722 6.41 -3.26 28.80
CA ILE A 722 5.54 -2.92 27.67
C ILE A 722 4.40 -2.08 28.23
N GLU A 723 4.18 -0.89 27.68
CA GLU A 723 3.09 -0.02 28.06
C GLU A 723 2.10 0.13 26.89
N ASN A 724 0.81 0.11 27.23
CA ASN A 724 -0.23 0.54 26.32
C ASN A 724 -0.15 2.07 26.20
N VAL A 725 0.01 2.58 25.00
CA VAL A 725 0.22 4.02 24.75
C VAL A 725 -1.12 4.77 24.64
N VAL A 726 -2.22 4.04 24.57
CA VAL A 726 -3.57 4.60 24.45
C VAL A 726 -4.52 3.83 25.37
N ASP A 727 -5.26 4.55 26.22
CA ASP A 727 -6.37 3.97 27.00
C ASP A 727 -7.46 3.43 26.05
N GLU A 728 -8.01 2.25 26.36
CA GLU A 728 -8.81 1.37 25.49
C GLU A 728 -10.12 1.96 24.96
N HIS A 729 -10.50 3.21 25.24
CA HIS A 729 -11.86 3.70 24.95
C HIS A 729 -11.98 5.03 24.20
N LYS A 730 -10.90 5.64 23.71
CA LYS A 730 -11.03 6.88 22.92
C LYS A 730 -10.12 6.86 21.68
N SER A 731 -10.72 7.08 20.53
CA SER A 731 -9.97 7.60 19.37
C SER A 731 -9.50 9.01 19.76
N VAL A 732 -8.27 9.14 20.20
CA VAL A 732 -7.72 10.41 20.68
C VAL A 732 -7.45 11.28 19.46
N ASP A 733 -8.10 12.42 19.39
CA ASP A 733 -7.68 13.50 18.51
C ASP A 733 -6.31 13.98 18.97
N LEU A 734 -5.28 13.83 18.12
CA LEU A 734 -3.88 14.16 18.42
C LEU A 734 -3.66 15.65 18.73
N PHE A 735 -4.68 16.49 18.54
CA PHE A 735 -4.68 17.93 18.81
C PHE A 735 -5.62 18.32 19.95
N SER A 736 -6.19 17.36 20.70
CA SER A 736 -7.04 17.66 21.84
C SER A 736 -6.23 18.10 23.05
N ASP A 737 -6.82 18.98 23.88
CA ASP A 737 -6.21 19.43 25.14
C ASP A 737 -5.92 18.25 26.08
N GLU A 738 -6.74 17.18 26.04
CA GLU A 738 -6.55 15.94 26.79
C GLU A 738 -5.27 15.20 26.38
N PHE A 739 -4.91 15.21 25.10
CA PHE A 739 -3.68 14.59 24.62
C PHE A 739 -2.44 15.41 25.02
N ILE A 740 -2.57 16.74 25.02
CA ILE A 740 -1.52 17.66 25.48
C ILE A 740 -1.28 17.49 26.99
N GLU A 741 -2.32 17.32 27.78
CA GLU A 741 -2.19 17.02 29.21
C GLU A 741 -1.53 15.65 29.46
N GLN A 742 -1.84 14.62 28.69
CA GLN A 742 -1.18 13.32 28.76
C GLN A 742 0.33 13.42 28.42
N LEU A 743 0.72 14.24 27.45
CA LEU A 743 2.14 14.49 27.14
C LEU A 743 2.85 15.18 28.31
N ASN A 744 2.18 16.00 29.10
CA ASN A 744 2.75 16.63 30.28
C ASN A 744 3.02 15.65 31.43
N THR A 745 2.35 14.49 31.44
CA THR A 745 2.60 13.43 32.45
C THR A 745 3.82 12.56 32.12
N VAL A 746 4.41 12.71 30.93
CA VAL A 746 5.59 11.94 30.52
C VAL A 746 6.82 12.42 31.29
N LYS A 747 7.35 11.54 32.12
CA LYS A 747 8.49 11.81 33.02
C LYS A 747 9.88 11.80 32.35
N LEU A 748 9.95 11.57 31.02
CA LEU A 748 11.20 11.51 30.24
C LEU A 748 11.34 12.74 29.35
N PRO A 749 12.17 13.73 29.72
CA PRO A 749 12.27 15.03 29.03
C PRO A 749 12.55 14.93 27.53
N ILE A 750 13.50 14.09 27.13
CA ILE A 750 13.90 13.91 25.72
C ILE A 750 12.78 13.26 24.91
N THR A 751 12.05 12.33 25.48
CA THR A 751 10.90 11.67 24.82
C THR A 751 9.74 12.64 24.65
N LYS A 752 9.45 13.46 25.67
CA LYS A 752 8.44 14.54 25.60
C LYS A 752 8.81 15.55 24.51
N PHE A 753 10.06 16.02 24.48
CA PHE A 753 10.55 16.96 23.49
C PHE A 753 10.40 16.44 22.06
N ASN A 754 10.86 15.22 21.79
CA ASN A 754 10.79 14.62 20.46
C ASN A 754 9.35 14.36 19.99
N ALA A 755 8.45 13.98 20.89
CA ALA A 755 7.02 13.81 20.61
C ALA A 755 6.37 15.14 20.20
N LEU A 756 6.63 16.20 20.97
CA LEU A 756 6.15 17.55 20.70
C LEU A 756 6.72 18.13 19.39
N LEU A 757 8.02 17.95 19.15
CA LEU A 757 8.66 18.38 17.91
C LEU A 757 8.02 17.74 16.67
N LYS A 758 7.78 16.44 16.74
CA LYS A 758 7.13 15.70 15.63
C LYS A 758 5.71 16.16 15.39
N LEU A 759 4.96 16.41 16.45
CA LEU A 759 3.59 16.90 16.41
C LEU A 759 3.52 18.29 15.79
N LEU A 760 4.39 19.21 16.23
CA LEU A 760 4.47 20.56 15.71
C LEU A 760 4.86 20.61 14.23
N ARG A 761 5.85 19.83 13.80
CA ARG A 761 6.21 19.75 12.38
C ARG A 761 5.04 19.33 11.52
N LYS A 762 4.24 18.36 11.97
CA LYS A 762 3.06 17.91 11.26
C LYS A 762 1.96 18.98 11.24
N ALA A 763 1.73 19.66 12.37
CA ALA A 763 0.73 20.72 12.48
C ALA A 763 1.10 21.93 11.63
N ILE A 764 2.34 22.39 11.65
CA ILE A 764 2.83 23.49 10.82
C ILE A 764 2.74 23.14 9.33
N SER A 765 3.12 21.93 8.95
CA SER A 765 2.99 21.46 7.55
C SER A 765 1.55 21.42 7.09
N ALA A 766 0.62 20.93 7.93
CA ALA A 766 -0.80 20.94 7.61
C ALA A 766 -1.36 22.36 7.50
N TYR A 767 -0.95 23.26 8.39
CA TYR A 767 -1.37 24.66 8.36
C TYR A 767 -0.80 25.41 7.14
N GLY A 768 0.40 25.06 6.70
CA GLY A 768 1.06 25.65 5.52
C GLY A 768 0.33 25.38 4.20
N ARG A 769 -0.55 24.37 4.15
CA ARG A 769 -1.39 24.10 2.98
C ARG A 769 -2.41 25.21 2.72
N THR A 770 -2.92 25.84 3.77
CA THR A 770 -3.93 26.89 3.69
C THR A 770 -3.36 28.27 3.98
N ASN A 771 -2.41 28.40 4.89
CA ASN A 771 -1.78 29.66 5.29
C ASN A 771 -0.25 29.53 5.32
N LYS A 772 0.39 29.77 4.19
CA LYS A 772 1.83 29.63 3.99
C LYS A 772 2.63 30.58 4.87
N VAL A 773 2.14 31.80 5.03
CA VAL A 773 2.82 32.88 5.75
C VAL A 773 2.95 32.56 7.24
N LYS A 774 1.86 32.18 7.87
CA LYS A 774 1.86 31.84 9.29
C LYS A 774 2.60 30.53 9.56
N ALA A 775 2.51 29.56 8.65
CA ALA A 775 3.29 28.34 8.76
C ALA A 775 4.81 28.59 8.73
N MET A 776 5.29 29.55 7.93
CA MET A 776 6.70 29.94 7.91
C MET A 776 7.14 30.60 9.23
N GLU A 777 6.33 31.47 9.83
CA GLU A 777 6.60 32.07 11.13
C GLU A 777 6.74 31.01 12.24
N PHE A 778 5.83 30.03 12.26
CA PHE A 778 5.87 28.93 13.21
C PHE A 778 7.07 28.00 12.96
N ASP A 779 7.44 27.74 11.69
CA ASP A 779 8.61 26.96 11.33
C ASP A 779 9.91 27.62 11.75
N GLU A 780 10.04 28.94 11.63
CA GLU A 780 11.20 29.70 12.13
C GLU A 780 11.33 29.64 13.66
N ARG A 781 10.22 29.78 14.37
CA ARG A 781 10.19 29.62 15.82
C ARG A 781 10.59 28.23 16.24
N LEU A 782 10.07 27.21 15.53
CA LEU A 782 10.42 25.81 15.76
C LEU A 782 11.91 25.52 15.52
N ARG A 783 12.48 26.08 14.44
CA ARG A 783 13.91 25.93 14.12
C ARG A 783 14.80 26.48 15.24
N LYS A 784 14.48 27.63 15.82
CA LYS A 784 15.24 28.18 16.94
C LYS A 784 15.30 27.22 18.12
N VAL A 785 14.15 26.66 18.51
CA VAL A 785 14.10 25.69 19.62
C VAL A 785 14.86 24.40 19.29
N VAL A 786 14.85 23.97 18.03
CA VAL A 786 15.63 22.80 17.57
C VAL A 786 17.13 23.08 17.55
N ASP A 787 17.55 24.28 17.17
CA ASP A 787 18.94 24.68 17.17
C ASP A 787 19.48 24.78 18.62
N ASP A 788 18.70 25.32 19.55
CA ASP A 788 19.01 25.32 20.97
C ASP A 788 19.11 23.89 21.53
N TYR A 789 18.21 23.02 21.17
CA TYR A 789 18.29 21.62 21.54
C TYR A 789 19.53 20.91 20.96
N ASN A 790 19.91 21.18 19.73
CA ASN A 790 21.12 20.62 19.10
C ASN A 790 22.42 21.19 19.69
N SER A 791 22.38 22.38 20.30
CA SER A 791 23.52 22.98 20.95
C SER A 791 23.84 22.46 22.35
N ARG A 792 22.97 21.58 22.91
CA ARG A 792 23.11 21.03 24.28
C ARG A 792 24.42 20.31 24.55
N ASP A 793 25.07 19.76 23.53
CA ASP A 793 26.35 19.05 23.64
C ASP A 793 27.53 19.99 23.93
N LYS A 794 27.33 21.31 23.81
CA LYS A 794 28.33 22.33 24.15
C LYS A 794 28.32 22.74 25.62
N LEU A 795 27.34 22.24 26.37
CA LEU A 795 27.18 22.55 27.80
C LEU A 795 27.75 21.41 28.63
N VAL A 796 28.80 21.68 29.40
CA VAL A 796 29.42 20.75 30.39
C VAL A 796 28.56 20.78 31.65
N PHE A 797 27.49 19.91 31.72
CA PHE A 797 26.59 19.89 32.87
C PHE A 797 26.25 18.49 33.34
N THR A 798 25.81 18.39 34.62
CA THR A 798 25.29 17.17 35.20
C THR A 798 23.91 16.79 34.60
N ASN A 799 23.53 15.50 34.66
CA ASN A 799 22.28 14.97 34.08
C ASN A 799 21.01 15.72 34.53
N GLU A 800 20.95 16.26 35.73
CA GLU A 800 19.80 17.05 36.21
C GLU A 800 19.64 18.37 35.44
N VAL A 801 20.75 19.09 35.17
CA VAL A 801 20.72 20.36 34.46
C VAL A 801 20.34 20.19 32.99
N VAL A 802 20.74 19.08 32.37
CA VAL A 802 20.34 18.74 30.99
C VAL A 802 18.84 18.39 30.96
N SER A 803 18.31 17.69 31.95
CA SER A 803 16.89 17.36 32.09
C SER A 803 16.02 18.62 32.21
N ASP A 804 16.43 19.56 33.05
CA ASP A 804 15.71 20.81 33.25
C ASP A 804 15.75 21.69 32.00
N PHE A 805 16.88 21.74 31.31
CA PHE A 805 17.02 22.46 30.03
C PHE A 805 16.14 21.90 28.94
N VAL A 806 16.05 20.55 28.80
CA VAL A 806 15.18 19.91 27.82
C VAL A 806 13.71 20.05 28.18
N ASN A 807 13.36 20.10 29.48
CA ASN A 807 12.00 20.41 29.92
C ASN A 807 11.60 21.84 29.54
N ASP A 808 12.49 22.84 29.76
CA ASP A 808 12.24 24.22 29.37
C ASP A 808 12.02 24.36 27.85
N LEU A 809 12.83 23.67 27.03
CA LEU A 809 12.63 23.61 25.58
C LEU A 809 11.31 22.89 25.19
N SER A 810 10.91 21.88 25.95
CA SER A 810 9.61 21.20 25.72
C SER A 810 8.44 22.12 26.04
N ASP A 811 8.55 22.98 27.07
CA ASP A 811 7.53 23.96 27.38
C ASP A 811 7.45 25.08 26.34
N GLN A 812 8.58 25.46 25.72
CA GLN A 812 8.59 26.35 24.57
C GLN A 812 7.89 25.71 23.35
N LEU A 813 8.09 24.42 23.08
CA LEU A 813 7.34 23.71 22.02
C LEU A 813 5.84 23.66 22.31
N LEU A 814 5.45 23.44 23.57
CA LEU A 814 4.03 23.49 23.97
C LEU A 814 3.43 24.87 23.77
N GLN A 815 4.20 25.94 24.03
CA GLN A 815 3.73 27.30 23.78
C GLN A 815 3.52 27.57 22.30
N ILE A 816 4.44 27.13 21.44
CA ILE A 816 4.30 27.22 19.98
C ILE A 816 3.06 26.46 19.50
N LEU A 817 2.77 25.28 20.07
CA LEU A 817 1.58 24.49 19.72
C LEU A 817 0.28 25.21 20.11
N ARG A 818 0.22 25.81 21.30
CA ARG A 818 -0.94 26.61 21.76
C ARG A 818 -1.15 27.85 20.89
N ASP A 819 -0.08 28.57 20.58
CA ASP A 819 -0.13 29.76 19.73
C ASP A 819 -0.65 29.40 18.32
N LEU A 820 -0.20 28.24 17.78
CA LEU A 820 -0.68 27.71 16.49
C LEU A 820 -2.18 27.38 16.53
N GLN A 821 -2.66 26.75 17.60
CA GLN A 821 -4.09 26.42 17.79
C GLN A 821 -4.94 27.69 17.93
N GLU A 822 -4.45 28.67 18.71
CA GLU A 822 -5.14 29.94 18.87
C GLU A 822 -5.19 30.72 17.55
N ASP A 823 -4.09 30.73 16.80
CA ASP A 823 -4.04 31.37 15.49
C ASP A 823 -4.98 30.68 14.49
N GLN A 824 -5.02 29.34 14.46
CA GLN A 824 -5.95 28.58 13.62
C GLN A 824 -7.43 28.86 13.92
N SER A 825 -7.79 29.25 15.15
CA SER A 825 -9.15 29.56 15.57
C SER A 825 -9.48 31.06 15.56
N SER A 826 -8.49 31.93 15.35
CA SER A 826 -8.61 33.39 15.47
C SER A 826 -9.57 34.02 14.44
N PHE A 827 -9.78 33.36 13.28
CA PHE A 827 -10.69 33.84 12.23
C PHE A 827 -12.14 34.07 12.72
N GLN A 828 -12.59 33.25 13.70
CA GLN A 828 -13.93 33.38 14.29
C GLN A 828 -14.11 34.71 15.02
N LYS A 829 -13.07 35.16 15.74
CA LYS A 829 -13.08 36.46 16.45
C LYS A 829 -13.08 37.65 15.47
N MET A 830 -12.55 37.47 14.27
CA MET A 830 -12.45 38.50 13.23
C MET A 830 -13.69 38.55 12.32
N GLY A 831 -14.62 37.62 12.45
CA GLY A 831 -15.81 37.52 11.60
C GLY A 831 -15.54 37.26 10.13
N ILE A 832 -14.48 36.48 9.85
CA ILE A 832 -14.04 36.03 8.54
C ILE A 832 -13.97 34.49 8.50
N SER A 833 -13.90 33.89 7.31
CA SER A 833 -13.66 32.46 7.17
C SER A 833 -12.19 32.13 7.41
N PHE A 834 -11.90 30.87 7.64
CA PHE A 834 -10.53 30.36 7.77
C PHE A 834 -9.68 30.65 6.51
N GLU A 835 -10.33 30.60 5.37
CA GLU A 835 -9.73 30.86 4.07
C GLU A 835 -9.44 32.37 3.87
N GLU A 836 -10.39 33.24 4.23
CA GLU A 836 -10.22 34.70 4.20
C GLU A 836 -9.08 35.13 5.13
N LYS A 837 -8.87 34.39 6.24
CA LYS A 837 -7.76 34.66 7.14
C LYS A 837 -6.41 34.46 6.48
N ALA A 838 -6.24 33.46 5.62
CA ALA A 838 -4.98 33.24 4.91
C ALA A 838 -4.62 34.44 4.01
N PHE A 839 -5.61 35.05 3.36
CA PHE A 839 -5.39 36.27 2.58
C PHE A 839 -5.17 37.51 3.48
N TYR A 840 -5.86 37.60 4.61
CA TYR A 840 -5.61 38.64 5.58
C TYR A 840 -4.19 38.63 6.10
N ASP A 841 -3.68 37.46 6.50
CA ASP A 841 -2.34 37.29 7.06
C ASP A 841 -1.25 37.69 6.07
N ILE A 842 -1.39 37.35 4.78
CA ILE A 842 -0.42 37.80 3.76
C ILE A 842 -0.49 39.32 3.55
N LEU A 843 -1.68 39.90 3.52
CA LEU A 843 -1.82 41.38 3.39
C LEU A 843 -1.16 42.08 4.57
N VAL A 844 -1.41 41.64 5.80
CA VAL A 844 -0.78 42.22 7.00
C VAL A 844 0.73 42.08 6.94
N LYS A 845 1.23 40.88 6.63
CA LYS A 845 2.68 40.63 6.57
C LYS A 845 3.36 41.49 5.51
N VAL A 846 2.82 41.55 4.31
CA VAL A 846 3.39 42.36 3.23
C VAL A 846 3.36 43.84 3.58
N ARG A 847 2.28 44.33 4.20
CA ARG A 847 2.21 45.71 4.73
C ARG A 847 3.34 45.99 5.71
N ASP A 848 3.55 45.07 6.66
CA ASP A 848 4.54 45.21 7.73
C ASP A 848 5.97 45.10 7.20
N ASP A 849 6.24 44.14 6.30
CA ASP A 849 7.56 43.97 5.67
C ASP A 849 7.98 45.19 4.83
N HIS A 850 7.01 45.82 4.12
CA HIS A 850 7.26 47.00 3.29
C HIS A 850 7.00 48.32 4.02
N GLY A 851 6.49 48.30 5.25
CA GLY A 851 6.37 49.43 6.16
C GLY A 851 5.40 50.54 5.72
N PHE A 852 4.33 50.22 4.98
CA PHE A 852 3.33 51.19 4.55
C PHE A 852 2.07 51.15 5.43
N PRO A 853 1.41 52.33 5.64
CA PRO A 853 0.21 52.38 6.47
C PRO A 853 -1.02 51.86 5.74
N TYR A 854 -1.65 50.80 6.28
CA TYR A 854 -2.94 50.28 5.81
C TYR A 854 -3.71 49.70 7.00
N ALA A 855 -4.94 50.12 7.25
CA ALA A 855 -5.69 49.72 8.45
C ALA A 855 -6.12 48.25 8.41
N ASP A 856 -6.10 47.57 9.56
CA ASP A 856 -6.45 46.13 9.68
C ASP A 856 -7.88 45.82 9.20
N GLU A 857 -8.84 46.74 9.49
CA GLU A 857 -10.20 46.57 9.02
C GLU A 857 -10.31 46.57 7.49
N LYS A 858 -9.46 47.38 6.82
CA LYS A 858 -9.36 47.36 5.36
C LYS A 858 -8.74 46.10 4.82
N CYS A 859 -7.74 45.54 5.54
CA CYS A 859 -7.15 44.24 5.21
C CYS A 859 -8.22 43.14 5.28
N VAL A 860 -9.11 43.15 6.28
CA VAL A 860 -10.23 42.21 6.39
C VAL A 860 -11.19 42.28 5.20
N VAL A 861 -11.56 43.49 4.82
CA VAL A 861 -12.46 43.72 3.66
C VAL A 861 -11.79 43.30 2.36
N LEU A 862 -10.51 43.61 2.22
CA LEU A 862 -9.73 43.28 1.03
C LEU A 862 -9.52 41.76 0.92
N ALA A 863 -9.24 41.06 2.01
CA ALA A 863 -9.09 39.60 2.07
C ALA A 863 -10.37 38.87 1.59
N LYS A 864 -11.56 39.37 1.99
CA LYS A 864 -12.85 38.85 1.49
C LYS A 864 -12.98 38.98 -0.01
N LYS A 865 -12.68 40.17 -0.54
CA LYS A 865 -12.76 40.44 -1.98
C LYS A 865 -11.77 39.60 -2.79
N ILE A 866 -10.56 39.38 -2.25
CA ILE A 866 -9.55 38.51 -2.89
C ILE A 866 -10.06 37.10 -2.94
N LYS A 867 -10.62 36.59 -1.83
CA LYS A 867 -11.19 35.22 -1.81
C LYS A 867 -12.32 35.07 -2.82
N GLU A 868 -13.27 36.01 -2.87
CA GLU A 868 -14.36 35.99 -3.85
C GLU A 868 -13.82 35.96 -5.29
N LEU A 869 -12.80 36.77 -5.60
CA LEU A 869 -12.16 36.77 -6.92
C LEU A 869 -11.49 35.47 -7.26
N VAL A 870 -10.76 34.89 -6.30
CA VAL A 870 -10.05 33.59 -6.47
C VAL A 870 -11.07 32.47 -6.65
N ASP A 871 -12.16 32.46 -5.90
CA ASP A 871 -13.22 31.45 -6.02
C ASP A 871 -13.95 31.51 -7.35
N ASP A 872 -14.21 32.74 -7.86
CA ASP A 872 -14.86 32.94 -9.17
C ASP A 872 -14.02 32.33 -10.30
N LYS A 873 -12.69 32.47 -10.26
CA LYS A 873 -11.79 31.95 -11.28
C LYS A 873 -11.46 30.45 -11.08
N ALA A 874 -11.51 29.97 -9.86
CA ALA A 874 -11.26 28.58 -9.53
C ALA A 874 -12.42 27.61 -9.84
N GLN A 875 -13.49 28.07 -10.49
CA GLN A 875 -14.54 27.19 -11.05
C GLN A 875 -14.02 26.27 -12.15
N PHE A 876 -12.85 26.56 -12.71
CA PHE A 876 -12.18 25.72 -13.68
C PHE A 876 -11.20 24.79 -12.96
N ALA A 877 -11.44 23.49 -13.02
CA ALA A 877 -10.63 22.47 -12.31
C ALA A 877 -9.13 22.47 -12.71
N ASP A 878 -8.79 23.04 -13.85
CA ASP A 878 -7.43 23.10 -14.42
C ASP A 878 -6.81 24.51 -14.40
N TRP A 879 -7.39 25.44 -13.64
CA TRP A 879 -6.97 26.85 -13.65
C TRP A 879 -5.50 27.04 -13.25
N SER A 880 -4.97 26.23 -12.33
CA SER A 880 -3.59 26.32 -11.85
C SER A 880 -2.54 25.91 -12.89
N THR A 881 -2.93 25.23 -13.97
CA THR A 881 -2.07 24.78 -15.06
C THR A 881 -2.27 25.61 -16.34
N ARG A 882 -3.30 26.46 -16.38
CA ARG A 882 -3.63 27.27 -17.56
C ARG A 882 -3.09 28.68 -17.43
N ASP A 883 -2.08 29.00 -18.24
CA ASP A 883 -1.44 30.32 -18.24
C ASP A 883 -2.39 31.47 -18.58
N ASP A 884 -3.42 31.23 -19.41
CA ASP A 884 -4.42 32.24 -19.76
C ASP A 884 -5.28 32.63 -18.55
N ILE A 885 -5.72 31.68 -17.74
CA ILE A 885 -6.51 31.91 -16.53
C ILE A 885 -5.66 32.54 -15.43
N LYS A 886 -4.43 32.05 -15.25
CA LYS A 886 -3.47 32.64 -14.29
C LYS A 886 -3.16 34.09 -14.61
N ASN A 887 -2.90 34.41 -15.87
CA ASN A 887 -2.64 35.77 -16.30
C ASN A 887 -3.87 36.67 -16.12
N GLN A 888 -5.07 36.14 -16.37
CA GLN A 888 -6.31 36.88 -16.13
C GLN A 888 -6.53 37.11 -14.62
N LEU A 889 -6.34 36.09 -13.78
CA LEU A 889 -6.46 36.23 -12.33
C LEU A 889 -5.42 37.24 -11.80
N ASN A 890 -4.18 37.16 -12.26
CA ASN A 890 -3.12 38.11 -11.88
C ASN A 890 -3.50 39.55 -12.25
N MET A 891 -4.01 39.78 -13.46
CA MET A 891 -4.45 41.09 -13.89
C MET A 891 -5.63 41.61 -13.03
N GLU A 892 -6.65 40.78 -12.79
CA GLU A 892 -7.82 41.14 -12.00
C GLU A 892 -7.45 41.35 -10.52
N LEU A 893 -6.55 40.56 -9.95
CA LEU A 893 -6.03 40.73 -8.60
C LEU A 893 -5.23 42.04 -8.48
N THR A 894 -4.39 42.34 -9.45
CA THR A 894 -3.64 43.59 -9.53
C THR A 894 -4.60 44.78 -9.55
N VAL A 895 -5.65 44.73 -10.38
CA VAL A 895 -6.68 45.81 -10.44
C VAL A 895 -7.42 45.92 -9.11
N LEU A 896 -7.81 44.81 -8.48
CA LEU A 896 -8.49 44.77 -7.19
C LEU A 896 -7.64 45.43 -6.08
N LEU A 897 -6.38 45.06 -5.97
CA LEU A 897 -5.44 45.61 -4.99
C LEU A 897 -5.25 47.11 -5.21
N TYR A 898 -5.00 47.53 -6.45
CA TYR A 898 -4.84 48.93 -6.81
C TYR A 898 -6.10 49.78 -6.49
N GLN A 899 -7.29 49.30 -6.85
CA GLN A 899 -8.57 49.98 -6.56
C GLN A 899 -8.84 50.15 -5.06
N ASN A 900 -8.29 49.30 -4.22
CA ASN A 900 -8.43 49.39 -2.78
C ASN A 900 -7.23 50.11 -2.12
N GLY A 901 -6.29 50.65 -2.91
CA GLY A 901 -5.13 51.38 -2.43
C GLY A 901 -4.13 50.53 -1.67
N TYR A 902 -3.88 49.31 -2.15
CA TYR A 902 -2.98 48.33 -1.54
C TYR A 902 -2.02 47.81 -2.61
N PRO A 903 -0.68 48.03 -2.53
CA PRO A 903 -0.01 49.01 -1.66
C PRO A 903 -0.37 50.46 -2.07
N PRO A 904 -0.12 51.49 -1.20
CA PRO A 904 -0.39 52.90 -1.52
C PRO A 904 0.48 53.40 -2.68
N GLU A 905 1.68 52.91 -2.83
CA GLU A 905 2.58 53.11 -3.96
C GLU A 905 2.78 51.78 -4.69
N TRP A 906 2.93 51.85 -6.05
CA TRP A 906 3.07 50.65 -6.88
C TRP A 906 4.32 49.85 -6.47
N ASP A 907 4.16 48.57 -6.15
CA ASP A 907 5.23 47.64 -5.83
C ASP A 907 4.93 46.21 -6.39
N GLU A 908 5.69 45.77 -7.37
CA GLU A 908 5.49 44.54 -8.10
C GLU A 908 5.67 43.29 -7.16
N GLU A 909 6.60 43.34 -6.22
CA GLU A 909 6.86 42.27 -5.26
C GLU A 909 5.68 42.01 -4.34
N VAL A 910 4.90 43.04 -4.00
CA VAL A 910 3.67 42.93 -3.20
C VAL A 910 2.62 42.10 -3.94
N PHE A 911 2.45 42.37 -5.23
CA PHE A 911 1.47 41.64 -6.06
C PHE A 911 1.86 40.18 -6.22
N GLU A 912 3.14 39.88 -6.47
CA GLU A 912 3.65 38.52 -6.59
C GLU A 912 3.40 37.71 -5.32
N LYS A 913 3.65 38.24 -4.14
CA LYS A 913 3.43 37.56 -2.84
C LYS A 913 1.96 37.24 -2.60
N VAL A 914 1.05 38.15 -2.92
CA VAL A 914 -0.39 37.90 -2.78
C VAL A 914 -0.86 36.86 -3.77
N MET A 915 -0.33 36.87 -5.00
CA MET A 915 -0.64 35.86 -6.02
C MET A 915 -0.12 34.47 -5.63
N GLU A 916 1.10 34.40 -5.09
CA GLU A 916 1.67 33.14 -4.59
C GLU A 916 0.80 32.50 -3.49
N GLN A 917 0.22 33.32 -2.60
CA GLN A 917 -0.71 32.81 -1.59
C GLN A 917 -2.02 32.31 -2.21
N ALA A 918 -2.53 32.98 -3.24
CA ALA A 918 -3.73 32.55 -3.96
C ALA A 918 -3.52 31.20 -4.65
N GLU A 919 -2.37 30.99 -5.30
CA GLU A 919 -2.00 29.73 -5.92
C GLU A 919 -1.82 28.62 -4.87
N ASN A 920 -1.13 28.89 -3.77
CA ASN A 920 -0.92 27.93 -2.69
C ASN A 920 -2.26 27.49 -2.06
N PHE A 921 -3.15 28.44 -1.82
CA PHE A 921 -4.45 28.16 -1.22
C PHE A 921 -5.27 27.17 -2.07
N LYS A 922 -5.36 27.39 -3.37
CA LYS A 922 -6.16 26.54 -4.26
C LYS A 922 -5.51 25.22 -4.60
N LYS A 923 -4.19 25.14 -4.60
CA LYS A 923 -3.46 23.87 -4.80
C LYS A 923 -3.80 22.82 -3.73
N TYR A 924 -4.26 23.24 -2.55
CA TYR A 924 -4.50 22.36 -1.40
C TYR A 924 -5.92 22.48 -0.82
N ALA A 925 -6.83 23.22 -1.48
CA ALA A 925 -8.22 23.42 -1.03
C ALA A 925 -9.18 22.31 -1.49
N ASP A 926 -8.79 21.46 -2.45
CA ASP A 926 -9.57 20.33 -2.97
C ASP A 926 -9.23 19.02 -2.26
#